data_bc5c5e93698fe6538e22f568968ab99d
#
_entry.id   bc5c5e93698fe6538e22f568968ab99d
#
_cell.length_a   1.000
_cell.length_b   1.000
_cell.length_c   1.000
_cell.angle_alpha   90.00
_cell.angle_beta   90.00
_cell.angle_gamma   90.00
#
_symmetry.space_group_name_H-M   'P 1'
#
loop_
_entity.id
_entity.type
_entity.pdbx_description
1 polymer ?
#
loop_
_entity_poly.entity_id
_entity_poly.type
_entity_poly.pdbx_seq_one_letter_code
_entity_poly.pdbx_strand_id
1 'polypeptide(L)'
;MATPYYIPEERVPLPPKDAEVLSTACDYCVVACGYKVYRWPVAGGKEGGPKAEENAFGEDFPVSPLGPWIAPNQHNIVLHDGQPHHVVIIPDKDAKHVNVDGDSSIRGGAIAKKCYNPQTPTRDRLKTPLIRIYGVLMPVPWDFALDIAAEVSKHVIKAHGANAYGVKTYSYQYMENTYAITKYALRHINTANFTFHDTPSDVSSTPGFRDAGFDNFAPSYEDWRDAETLLICGTDPYETKTILFTQWIMKGIQNGQKAIFMVPRRTAGVAYAEKNGGLWLDVTPGTDLLLVNAIAREIVKNGWEDSDWIKKWVNNKWESSSGFGQGTRNTPWQWRTTWGLFQTKGFEDWKKWLMAQDEFKLENAAKLTGVSPEKIKTAAQWMAKPDKGKRPKTSIMIEKGFYWSNNTGNTQAISALGIVVGAGGRPGQVIARAGGHQRGGLRGGKYPRNKSPIKVPGRRRRALDTDAYLIAGHTRLAHVIGNTWIQSMCGSQGLAKRFDELVVANPHQVRSFDKQDIIDTLKRRADSGGMVVYNQDIYLVDPIGNRYADIIFPAATWGEETFTRANGERRVRVYQRFYDPPGAARPDWWIIAQLAKRMGFDGFDWKDSNAVLEEGARFSRGSRKDFFMVKVAAKREGKTLHQKLAEFGTDGIQGPVLMRADGTLEETKRLHDTARKLPDTGPSGANRFNKKLTHFNSQTGKCNIQKSPWSLFSDYWEWMRPKGDELWCTSGRINERWQSGFDDRRRPYIVQRWPENWVELHPDDAKARGIENGDYVMVYSERVPAMKDTILGVEPKDFSFSELMKNGHIELSKAAITAVAMVTPAIKPGVAYMDFLHTSQPANALAGRVVDWISGNYNYKMGVGKVRKIGESPYKDSFRSMSFAPRDIA
;
A
#
# COMPACT_ATOMS: atom_id res chain seq x y z
N MET A 1 10.04 32.51 -30.50
CA MET A 1 10.25 31.03 -30.51
C MET A 1 10.32 30.60 -29.07
N ALA A 2 9.45 29.71 -28.63
CA ALA A 2 9.53 29.17 -27.29
C ALA A 2 10.91 28.48 -27.14
N THR A 3 11.66 28.86 -26.12
CA THR A 3 12.93 28.22 -25.81
C THR A 3 12.67 26.77 -25.59
N PRO A 4 13.31 25.85 -26.32
CA PRO A 4 13.06 24.41 -26.13
C PRO A 4 13.44 24.06 -24.69
N TYR A 5 12.63 23.21 -24.04
CA TYR A 5 12.98 22.62 -22.78
C TYR A 5 14.22 21.75 -22.98
N TYR A 6 15.34 22.22 -22.54
CA TYR A 6 16.61 21.51 -22.67
C TYR A 6 17.06 21.04 -21.31
N ILE A 7 17.33 19.77 -21.17
CA ILE A 7 17.91 19.18 -19.97
C ILE A 7 19.33 18.80 -20.30
N PRO A 8 20.34 19.46 -19.73
CA PRO A 8 21.72 19.07 -19.91
C PRO A 8 21.94 17.71 -19.29
N GLU A 9 22.40 16.73 -20.05
CA GLU A 9 22.65 15.37 -19.57
C GLU A 9 23.89 15.28 -18.68
N GLU A 10 24.88 16.13 -18.94
CA GLU A 10 26.21 16.05 -18.33
C GLU A 10 26.44 17.04 -17.19
N ARG A 11 25.60 18.08 -17.07
CA ARG A 11 25.74 19.13 -16.06
C ARG A 11 24.41 19.47 -15.39
N VAL A 12 24.42 19.55 -14.06
CA VAL A 12 23.30 20.11 -13.28
C VAL A 12 23.65 21.55 -12.92
N PRO A 13 22.83 22.55 -13.29
CA PRO A 13 23.05 23.92 -12.88
C PRO A 13 22.86 24.05 -11.36
N LEU A 14 23.73 24.81 -10.72
CA LEU A 14 23.60 25.09 -9.29
C LEU A 14 22.53 26.16 -9.07
N PRO A 15 21.67 26.02 -8.05
CA PRO A 15 20.66 27.01 -7.73
C PRO A 15 21.35 28.29 -7.22
N PRO A 16 21.03 29.49 -7.78
CA PRO A 16 21.58 30.75 -7.30
C PRO A 16 21.12 31.02 -5.86
N LYS A 17 21.79 31.96 -5.19
CA LYS A 17 21.54 32.29 -3.78
C LYS A 17 20.10 32.73 -3.52
N ASP A 18 19.46 33.38 -4.48
CA ASP A 18 18.09 33.85 -4.45
C ASP A 18 17.06 32.83 -5.01
N ALA A 19 17.45 31.60 -5.31
CA ALA A 19 16.52 30.55 -5.72
C ALA A 19 15.44 30.35 -4.66
N GLU A 20 14.20 30.20 -5.10
CA GLU A 20 13.11 29.85 -4.18
C GLU A 20 13.28 28.44 -3.65
N VAL A 21 13.15 28.29 -2.33
CA VAL A 21 13.28 27.00 -1.65
C VAL A 21 11.94 26.56 -1.09
N LEU A 22 11.44 25.41 -1.56
CA LEU A 22 10.18 24.84 -1.14
C LEU A 22 10.41 23.47 -0.47
N SER A 23 9.50 23.10 0.42
CA SER A 23 9.53 21.81 1.10
C SER A 23 8.55 20.84 0.46
N THR A 24 9.00 19.61 0.24
CA THR A 24 8.16 18.50 -0.22
C THR A 24 8.61 17.19 0.42
N ALA A 25 7.98 16.09 0.05
CA ALA A 25 8.45 14.76 0.39
C ALA A 25 8.44 13.87 -0.84
N CYS A 26 9.26 12.84 -0.82
CA CYS A 26 9.26 11.80 -1.83
C CYS A 26 7.84 11.21 -2.00
N ASP A 27 7.37 11.14 -3.24
CA ASP A 27 6.02 10.70 -3.55
C ASP A 27 5.86 9.16 -3.56
N TYR A 28 6.92 8.40 -3.39
CA TYR A 28 6.88 6.95 -3.54
C TYR A 28 6.44 6.21 -2.27
N CYS A 29 7.36 5.55 -1.59
CA CYS A 29 7.02 4.59 -0.53
C CYS A 29 6.47 5.26 0.74
N VAL A 30 6.07 4.42 1.68
CA VAL A 30 5.50 4.81 2.97
C VAL A 30 6.42 5.68 3.82
N VAL A 31 7.75 5.61 3.58
CA VAL A 31 8.74 6.38 4.34
C VAL A 31 8.57 7.88 4.12
N ALA A 32 8.32 8.27 2.85
CA ALA A 32 8.12 9.67 2.48
C ALA A 32 9.28 10.57 2.97
N CYS A 33 10.49 10.27 2.50
CA CYS A 33 11.68 11.07 2.80
C CYS A 33 11.45 12.55 2.49
N GLY A 34 11.95 13.44 3.32
CA GLY A 34 11.88 14.88 3.13
C GLY A 34 12.82 15.36 2.03
N TYR A 35 12.34 16.28 1.20
CA TYR A 35 13.09 16.88 0.09
C TYR A 35 12.90 18.37 0.08
N LYS A 36 13.95 19.11 -0.35
CA LYS A 36 13.91 20.52 -0.74
C LYS A 36 13.89 20.64 -2.25
N VAL A 37 13.11 21.57 -2.73
CA VAL A 37 13.02 21.95 -4.15
C VAL A 37 13.60 23.34 -4.28
N TYR A 38 14.65 23.48 -5.08
CA TYR A 38 15.25 24.75 -5.45
C TYR A 38 14.73 25.10 -6.84
N ARG A 39 14.08 26.26 -6.97
CA ARG A 39 13.46 26.71 -8.22
C ARG A 39 13.92 28.12 -8.59
N TRP A 40 14.29 28.31 -9.87
CA TRP A 40 14.63 29.62 -10.41
C TRP A 40 14.34 29.69 -11.91
N PRO A 41 14.11 30.89 -12.51
CA PRO A 41 13.83 31.04 -13.93
C PRO A 41 14.98 30.56 -14.81
N VAL A 42 14.66 29.97 -15.97
CA VAL A 42 15.66 29.65 -17.01
C VAL A 42 16.10 30.93 -17.74
N ALA A 43 15.12 31.76 -18.16
CA ALA A 43 15.41 33.01 -18.86
C ALA A 43 15.79 34.11 -17.87
N GLY A 44 17.00 34.70 -18.06
CA GLY A 44 17.52 35.78 -17.20
C GLY A 44 17.95 35.33 -15.80
N GLY A 45 17.76 34.05 -15.45
CA GLY A 45 18.27 33.47 -14.20
C GLY A 45 19.78 33.22 -14.30
N LYS A 46 20.53 33.69 -13.31
CA LYS A 46 21.94 33.35 -13.17
C LYS A 46 22.03 31.98 -12.45
N GLU A 47 22.92 31.12 -12.90
CA GLU A 47 23.30 29.94 -12.13
C GLU A 47 24.11 30.34 -10.91
N GLY A 48 23.99 29.57 -9.83
CA GLY A 48 24.85 29.72 -8.68
C GLY A 48 26.30 29.37 -9.01
N GLY A 49 27.23 30.03 -8.36
CA GLY A 49 28.65 29.69 -8.45
C GLY A 49 29.05 28.50 -7.59
N PRO A 50 30.28 27.99 -7.77
CA PRO A 50 30.78 26.83 -7.05
C PRO A 50 31.09 27.08 -5.57
N LYS A 51 31.12 28.33 -5.13
CA LYS A 51 31.39 28.68 -3.74
C LYS A 51 30.11 28.69 -2.90
N ALA A 52 30.23 28.39 -1.62
CA ALA A 52 29.12 28.34 -0.67
C ALA A 52 28.31 29.65 -0.62
N GLU A 53 28.94 30.78 -0.74
CA GLU A 53 28.32 32.10 -0.79
C GLU A 53 27.62 32.39 -2.12
N GLU A 54 27.88 31.62 -3.16
CA GLU A 54 27.38 31.89 -4.53
C GLU A 54 26.19 30.99 -4.89
N ASN A 55 25.85 29.99 -4.07
CA ASN A 55 24.76 29.05 -4.33
C ASN A 55 23.80 28.88 -3.14
N ALA A 56 22.60 28.45 -3.42
CA ALA A 56 21.56 28.28 -2.40
C ALA A 56 21.78 27.06 -1.47
N PHE A 57 22.69 26.16 -1.81
CA PHE A 57 23.03 25.03 -0.92
C PHE A 57 23.90 25.48 0.25
N GLY A 58 24.66 26.58 0.09
CA GLY A 58 25.61 27.05 1.10
C GLY A 58 26.81 26.12 1.23
N GLU A 59 27.23 25.46 0.15
CA GLU A 59 28.33 24.49 0.12
C GLU A 59 29.24 24.72 -1.08
N ASP A 60 30.55 24.45 -0.90
CA ASP A 60 31.52 24.53 -1.98
C ASP A 60 31.40 23.36 -2.98
N PHE A 61 31.47 23.65 -4.27
CA PHE A 61 31.49 22.66 -5.37
C PHE A 61 32.72 22.89 -6.26
N PRO A 62 33.35 21.85 -6.83
CA PRO A 62 33.04 20.43 -6.59
C PRO A 62 33.36 20.01 -5.14
N VAL A 63 32.45 19.28 -4.55
CA VAL A 63 32.66 18.67 -3.24
C VAL A 63 33.53 17.39 -3.38
N SER A 64 34.09 16.93 -2.28
CA SER A 64 34.78 15.65 -2.24
C SER A 64 33.89 14.53 -2.84
N PRO A 65 34.48 13.50 -3.50
CA PRO A 65 33.74 12.31 -3.94
C PRO A 65 32.94 11.61 -2.83
N LEU A 66 33.25 11.89 -1.58
CA LEU A 66 32.54 11.38 -0.40
C LEU A 66 31.52 12.39 0.18
N GLY A 67 31.42 13.58 -0.41
CA GLY A 67 30.49 14.62 0.00
C GLY A 67 29.17 14.59 -0.73
N PRO A 68 28.30 15.62 -0.56
CA PRO A 68 27.03 15.71 -1.24
C PRO A 68 27.18 15.89 -2.76
N TRP A 69 26.40 15.13 -3.51
CA TRP A 69 26.40 15.15 -4.97
C TRP A 69 25.03 15.53 -5.50
N ILE A 70 25.04 16.25 -6.63
CA ILE A 70 23.84 16.50 -7.42
C ILE A 70 23.97 15.70 -8.71
N ALA A 71 23.08 14.73 -8.87
CA ALA A 71 23.00 13.95 -10.10
C ALA A 71 22.02 14.57 -11.11
N PRO A 72 22.20 14.35 -12.42
CA PRO A 72 21.26 14.81 -13.46
C PRO A 72 19.81 14.35 -13.20
N ASN A 73 19.61 13.24 -12.51
CA ASN A 73 18.30 12.73 -12.12
C ASN A 73 17.59 13.58 -11.04
N GLN A 74 18.31 14.48 -10.38
CA GLN A 74 17.79 15.41 -9.37
C GLN A 74 17.43 16.78 -9.96
N HIS A 75 17.64 16.98 -11.27
CA HIS A 75 17.33 18.21 -12.00
C HIS A 75 16.28 17.95 -13.09
N ASN A 76 15.43 18.97 -13.31
CA ASN A 76 14.50 19.04 -14.44
C ASN A 76 14.25 20.52 -14.81
N ILE A 77 13.64 20.73 -15.97
CA ILE A 77 13.06 22.03 -16.37
C ILE A 77 11.56 21.85 -16.44
N VAL A 78 10.82 22.70 -15.76
CA VAL A 78 9.36 22.67 -15.65
C VAL A 78 8.74 24.02 -15.99
N LEU A 79 7.44 24.06 -16.27
CA LEU A 79 6.71 25.32 -16.31
C LEU A 79 6.27 25.74 -14.91
N HIS A 80 6.45 26.99 -14.58
CA HIS A 80 5.82 27.64 -13.45
C HIS A 80 5.30 29.02 -13.91
N ASP A 81 4.00 29.25 -13.70
CA ASP A 81 3.26 30.39 -14.20
C ASP A 81 3.51 30.63 -15.70
N GLY A 82 3.51 29.53 -16.46
CA GLY A 82 3.71 29.50 -17.90
C GLY A 82 5.15 29.72 -18.38
N GLN A 83 6.11 29.93 -17.47
CA GLN A 83 7.51 30.18 -17.81
C GLN A 83 8.41 29.01 -17.44
N PRO A 84 9.45 28.68 -18.24
CA PRO A 84 10.42 27.65 -17.91
C PRO A 84 11.24 28.00 -16.66
N HIS A 85 11.33 27.05 -15.73
CA HIS A 85 12.12 27.13 -14.51
C HIS A 85 12.99 25.89 -14.35
N HIS A 86 14.22 26.10 -13.91
CA HIS A 86 15.01 25.02 -13.35
C HIS A 86 14.40 24.57 -12.02
N VAL A 87 14.39 23.26 -11.79
CA VAL A 87 14.12 22.68 -10.47
C VAL A 87 15.22 21.69 -10.14
N VAL A 88 15.84 21.86 -8.98
CA VAL A 88 16.74 20.88 -8.38
C VAL A 88 16.06 20.34 -7.12
N ILE A 89 15.86 19.03 -7.07
CA ILE A 89 15.08 18.35 -6.02
C ILE A 89 15.99 17.36 -5.32
N ILE A 90 16.39 17.70 -4.10
CA ILE A 90 17.35 16.92 -3.32
C ILE A 90 16.79 16.55 -1.97
N PRO A 91 17.25 15.42 -1.38
CA PRO A 91 16.92 15.08 0.00
C PRO A 91 17.29 16.21 0.95
N ASP A 92 16.43 16.45 1.94
CA ASP A 92 16.69 17.46 2.95
C ASP A 92 17.75 17.00 3.94
N LYS A 93 18.94 17.59 3.90
CA LYS A 93 20.04 17.28 4.82
C LYS A 93 19.74 17.66 6.28
N ASP A 94 18.80 18.59 6.49
CA ASP A 94 18.40 19.05 7.82
C ASP A 94 17.29 18.18 8.45
N ALA A 95 16.81 17.16 7.72
CA ALA A 95 15.80 16.22 8.21
C ALA A 95 16.31 15.44 9.44
N LYS A 96 15.50 15.39 10.51
CA LYS A 96 15.89 14.80 11.80
C LYS A 96 15.15 13.50 12.14
N HIS A 97 14.06 13.22 11.45
CA HIS A 97 13.15 12.15 11.88
C HIS A 97 12.95 11.02 10.85
N VAL A 98 13.07 11.28 9.58
CA VAL A 98 12.74 10.27 8.54
C VAL A 98 13.99 9.82 7.79
N ASN A 99 14.53 10.66 6.94
CA ASN A 99 15.77 10.46 6.20
C ASN A 99 16.85 11.36 6.78
N VAL A 100 17.30 11.00 7.96
CA VAL A 100 18.32 11.76 8.71
C VAL A 100 19.52 12.03 7.82
N ASP A 101 20.05 13.26 7.88
CA ASP A 101 21.21 13.72 7.11
C ASP A 101 21.01 13.67 5.58
N GLY A 102 19.77 13.66 5.09
CA GLY A 102 19.48 13.74 3.66
C GLY A 102 19.66 12.45 2.88
N ASP A 103 19.54 11.29 3.51
CA ASP A 103 19.63 10.00 2.82
C ASP A 103 18.44 9.76 1.86
N SER A 104 18.67 9.08 0.74
CA SER A 104 17.63 8.75 -0.22
C SER A 104 17.82 7.40 -0.91
N SER A 105 16.71 6.76 -1.27
CA SER A 105 16.75 5.57 -2.14
C SER A 105 16.98 5.97 -3.60
N ILE A 106 17.38 5.00 -4.43
CA ILE A 106 17.52 5.17 -5.88
C ILE A 106 16.25 5.72 -6.53
N ARG A 107 15.06 5.36 -6.05
CA ARG A 107 13.79 5.94 -6.54
C ARG A 107 13.67 7.41 -6.20
N GLY A 108 13.93 7.76 -4.94
CA GLY A 108 13.88 9.15 -4.48
C GLY A 108 14.95 10.02 -5.11
N GLY A 109 16.16 9.51 -5.30
CA GLY A 109 17.26 10.19 -5.98
C GLY A 109 16.99 10.56 -7.45
N ALA A 110 15.95 9.97 -8.05
CA ALA A 110 15.53 10.28 -9.42
C ALA A 110 14.16 10.99 -9.49
N ILE A 111 13.68 11.57 -8.40
CA ILE A 111 12.31 12.08 -8.32
C ILE A 111 12.06 13.31 -9.21
N ALA A 112 13.09 14.13 -9.50
CA ALA A 112 12.95 15.27 -10.39
C ALA A 112 12.52 14.86 -11.81
N LYS A 113 12.90 13.65 -12.26
CA LYS A 113 12.47 13.10 -13.56
C LYS A 113 10.99 12.68 -13.60
N LYS A 114 10.29 12.75 -12.48
CA LYS A 114 8.83 12.57 -12.43
C LYS A 114 8.08 13.82 -12.90
N CYS A 115 8.67 15.00 -12.75
CA CYS A 115 8.05 16.25 -13.18
C CYS A 115 7.77 16.23 -14.68
N TYR A 116 6.60 16.75 -15.07
CA TYR A 116 6.25 16.87 -16.47
C TYR A 116 7.22 17.79 -17.22
N ASN A 117 7.73 17.28 -18.33
CA ASN A 117 8.51 18.03 -19.30
C ASN A 117 8.21 17.48 -20.70
N PRO A 118 7.80 18.29 -21.68
CA PRO A 118 7.40 17.84 -23.01
C PRO A 118 8.52 17.19 -23.82
N GLN A 119 9.77 17.35 -23.43
CA GLN A 119 10.95 16.76 -24.10
C GLN A 119 11.47 15.48 -23.43
N THR A 120 10.87 15.08 -22.30
CA THR A 120 11.26 13.90 -21.55
C THR A 120 10.28 12.74 -21.75
N PRO A 121 10.57 11.53 -21.25
CA PRO A 121 9.63 10.42 -21.26
C PRO A 121 8.30 10.71 -20.53
N THR A 122 8.19 11.78 -19.72
CA THR A 122 6.90 12.19 -19.10
C THR A 122 5.98 12.96 -20.06
N ARG A 123 6.41 13.22 -21.29
CA ARG A 123 5.64 13.91 -22.34
C ARG A 123 4.25 13.32 -22.63
N ASP A 124 4.06 12.05 -22.30
CA ASP A 124 2.81 11.32 -22.48
C ASP A 124 1.79 11.52 -21.32
N ARG A 125 2.07 12.46 -20.39
CA ARG A 125 1.10 12.88 -19.38
C ARG A 125 -0.21 13.33 -20.05
N LEU A 126 -1.35 12.98 -19.46
CA LEU A 126 -2.65 13.44 -19.90
C LEU A 126 -2.78 14.95 -19.70
N LYS A 127 -3.26 15.66 -20.73
CA LYS A 127 -3.28 17.14 -20.80
C LYS A 127 -4.68 17.70 -20.95
N THR A 128 -5.61 16.93 -21.50
CA THR A 128 -6.98 17.36 -21.80
C THR A 128 -7.93 16.20 -21.54
N PRO A 129 -9.20 16.44 -21.22
CA PRO A 129 -10.21 15.39 -21.16
C PRO A 129 -10.35 14.69 -22.52
N LEU A 130 -10.58 13.37 -22.48
CA LEU A 130 -10.74 12.56 -23.67
C LEU A 130 -12.08 11.80 -23.61
N ILE A 131 -12.74 11.64 -24.76
CA ILE A 131 -13.90 10.79 -24.93
C ILE A 131 -13.63 9.77 -26.04
N ARG A 132 -14.02 8.53 -25.84
CA ARG A 132 -13.90 7.48 -26.86
C ARG A 132 -15.03 7.57 -27.86
N ILE A 133 -14.71 7.97 -29.08
CA ILE A 133 -15.62 8.11 -30.22
C ILE A 133 -15.04 7.29 -31.38
N TYR A 134 -15.87 6.48 -32.03
CA TYR A 134 -15.43 5.52 -33.06
C TYR A 134 -14.24 4.63 -32.60
N GLY A 135 -14.20 4.30 -31.31
CA GLY A 135 -13.11 3.50 -30.71
C GLY A 135 -11.81 4.28 -30.42
N VAL A 136 -11.73 5.56 -30.79
CA VAL A 136 -10.54 6.42 -30.60
C VAL A 136 -10.79 7.43 -29.50
N LEU A 137 -9.76 7.69 -28.69
CA LEU A 137 -9.80 8.72 -27.65
C LEU A 137 -9.60 10.10 -28.26
N MET A 138 -10.65 10.92 -28.25
CA MET A 138 -10.70 12.24 -28.85
C MET A 138 -10.64 13.33 -27.76
N PRO A 139 -9.78 14.37 -27.92
CA PRO A 139 -9.71 15.48 -26.98
C PRO A 139 -10.98 16.32 -27.03
N VAL A 140 -11.47 16.72 -25.84
CA VAL A 140 -12.67 17.54 -25.70
C VAL A 140 -12.48 18.58 -24.58
N PRO A 141 -13.25 19.68 -24.57
CA PRO A 141 -13.28 20.62 -23.45
C PRO A 141 -13.80 19.99 -22.14
N TRP A 142 -13.38 20.56 -21.00
CA TRP A 142 -13.83 20.12 -19.68
C TRP A 142 -15.35 20.09 -19.53
N ASP A 143 -16.03 21.18 -19.91
CA ASP A 143 -17.49 21.27 -19.76
C ASP A 143 -18.21 20.19 -20.57
N PHE A 144 -17.72 19.91 -21.77
CA PHE A 144 -18.27 18.88 -22.62
C PHE A 144 -18.17 17.47 -21.95
N ALA A 145 -16.98 17.13 -21.44
CA ALA A 145 -16.76 15.84 -20.80
C ALA A 145 -17.53 15.72 -19.48
N LEU A 146 -17.50 16.78 -18.65
CA LEU A 146 -18.17 16.77 -17.35
C LEU A 146 -19.70 16.74 -17.44
N ASP A 147 -20.28 17.44 -18.41
CA ASP A 147 -21.71 17.43 -18.62
C ASP A 147 -22.21 16.04 -19.05
N ILE A 148 -21.50 15.40 -20.00
CA ILE A 148 -21.80 14.02 -20.41
C ILE A 148 -21.69 13.08 -19.23
N ALA A 149 -20.59 13.16 -18.49
CA ALA A 149 -20.36 12.30 -17.33
C ALA A 149 -21.44 12.50 -16.25
N ALA A 150 -21.85 13.72 -15.97
CA ALA A 150 -22.90 14.02 -15.00
C ALA A 150 -24.26 13.45 -15.41
N GLU A 151 -24.68 13.66 -16.69
CA GLU A 151 -25.95 13.17 -17.18
C GLU A 151 -26.04 11.64 -17.20
N VAL A 152 -24.98 10.96 -17.64
CA VAL A 152 -24.90 9.49 -17.59
C VAL A 152 -24.89 8.99 -16.15
N SER A 153 -24.16 9.66 -15.24
CA SER A 153 -24.12 9.29 -13.82
C SER A 153 -25.49 9.42 -13.14
N LYS A 154 -26.19 10.54 -13.37
CA LYS A 154 -27.57 10.75 -12.87
C LYS A 154 -28.51 9.66 -13.36
N HIS A 155 -28.45 9.32 -14.63
CA HIS A 155 -29.28 8.27 -15.24
C HIS A 155 -28.98 6.91 -14.57
N VAL A 156 -27.71 6.48 -14.50
CA VAL A 156 -27.33 5.19 -13.91
C VAL A 156 -27.79 5.07 -12.46
N ILE A 157 -27.62 6.13 -11.67
CA ILE A 157 -28.07 6.13 -10.26
C ILE A 157 -29.58 6.06 -10.16
N LYS A 158 -30.32 6.80 -11.01
CA LYS A 158 -31.78 6.82 -11.02
C LYS A 158 -32.38 5.50 -11.50
N ALA A 159 -31.88 4.95 -12.60
CA ALA A 159 -32.42 3.75 -13.23
C ALA A 159 -32.00 2.45 -12.53
N HIS A 160 -30.77 2.36 -12.07
CA HIS A 160 -30.18 1.11 -11.55
C HIS A 160 -29.80 1.18 -10.07
N GLY A 161 -30.00 2.31 -9.41
CA GLY A 161 -29.67 2.54 -7.99
C GLY A 161 -28.21 2.90 -7.73
N ALA A 162 -27.94 3.41 -6.52
CA ALA A 162 -26.63 3.93 -6.14
C ALA A 162 -25.50 2.91 -6.29
N ASN A 163 -25.73 1.62 -6.04
CA ASN A 163 -24.71 0.57 -6.12
C ASN A 163 -24.31 0.23 -7.57
N ALA A 164 -25.07 0.65 -8.57
CA ALA A 164 -24.69 0.53 -9.97
C ALA A 164 -23.53 1.48 -10.34
N TYR A 165 -23.30 2.52 -9.54
CA TYR A 165 -22.16 3.42 -9.62
C TYR A 165 -21.02 2.90 -8.74
N GLY A 166 -20.03 2.27 -9.36
CA GLY A 166 -18.84 1.75 -8.68
C GLY A 166 -17.70 2.76 -8.68
N VAL A 167 -17.03 2.94 -7.54
CA VAL A 167 -15.82 3.78 -7.42
C VAL A 167 -14.65 2.95 -6.96
N LYS A 168 -13.64 2.83 -7.79
CA LYS A 168 -12.37 2.17 -7.50
C LYS A 168 -11.27 3.20 -7.35
N THR A 169 -10.78 3.40 -6.14
CA THR A 169 -9.72 4.36 -5.83
C THR A 169 -8.72 3.79 -4.83
N TYR A 170 -7.71 4.56 -4.47
CA TYR A 170 -6.65 4.09 -3.60
C TYR A 170 -6.31 5.12 -2.51
N SER A 171 -6.15 4.69 -1.28
CA SER A 171 -5.83 5.55 -0.12
C SER A 171 -4.40 6.09 -0.12
N TYR A 172 -3.63 5.82 -1.16
CA TYR A 172 -2.32 6.42 -1.43
C TYR A 172 -2.43 7.87 -1.91
N GLN A 173 -3.56 8.25 -2.49
CA GLN A 173 -3.80 9.63 -2.92
C GLN A 173 -3.68 10.62 -1.76
N TYR A 174 -3.68 11.92 -2.05
CA TYR A 174 -3.61 13.00 -1.06
C TYR A 174 -4.90 13.11 -0.23
N MET A 175 -4.80 13.72 0.94
CA MET A 175 -5.93 13.85 1.87
C MET A 175 -7.08 14.64 1.27
N GLU A 176 -6.77 15.70 0.52
CA GLU A 176 -7.72 16.54 -0.20
C GLU A 176 -8.52 15.73 -1.22
N ASN A 177 -7.82 14.98 -2.06
CA ASN A 177 -8.42 14.14 -3.09
C ASN A 177 -9.31 13.06 -2.47
N THR A 178 -8.79 12.34 -1.47
CA THR A 178 -9.55 11.26 -0.83
C THR A 178 -10.74 11.77 -0.05
N TYR A 179 -10.65 12.97 0.53
CA TYR A 179 -11.78 13.62 1.17
C TYR A 179 -12.90 13.92 0.16
N ALA A 180 -12.56 14.56 -0.95
CA ALA A 180 -13.51 14.89 -2.02
C ALA A 180 -14.18 13.64 -2.60
N ILE A 181 -13.37 12.62 -2.98
CA ILE A 181 -13.87 11.35 -3.55
C ILE A 181 -14.81 10.63 -2.57
N THR A 182 -14.45 10.54 -1.30
CA THR A 182 -15.28 9.83 -0.31
C THR A 182 -16.52 10.61 0.11
N LYS A 183 -16.47 11.94 0.10
CA LYS A 183 -17.64 12.80 0.28
C LYS A 183 -18.62 12.59 -0.88
N TYR A 184 -18.13 12.62 -2.12
CA TYR A 184 -18.91 12.36 -3.32
C TYR A 184 -19.54 10.97 -3.34
N ALA A 185 -18.72 9.92 -3.23
CA ALA A 185 -19.19 8.55 -3.39
C ALA A 185 -20.02 8.04 -2.19
N LEU A 186 -19.52 8.24 -0.96
CA LEU A 186 -20.11 7.62 0.24
C LEU A 186 -21.20 8.46 0.88
N ARG A 187 -21.14 9.79 0.77
CA ARG A 187 -22.13 10.68 1.38
C ARG A 187 -23.23 11.08 0.41
N HIS A 188 -22.89 11.49 -0.82
CA HIS A 188 -23.87 12.00 -1.78
C HIS A 188 -24.45 10.90 -2.67
N ILE A 189 -23.65 10.17 -3.44
CA ILE A 189 -24.16 9.00 -4.18
C ILE A 189 -24.67 7.92 -3.21
N ASN A 190 -23.99 7.79 -2.07
CA ASN A 190 -24.31 6.79 -1.05
C ASN A 190 -24.23 5.35 -1.62
N THR A 191 -23.18 5.08 -2.40
CA THR A 191 -22.93 3.77 -2.99
C THR A 191 -22.14 2.86 -2.03
N ALA A 192 -22.53 1.59 -1.94
CA ALA A 192 -21.76 0.55 -1.27
C ALA A 192 -20.75 -0.13 -2.23
N ASN A 193 -20.83 0.14 -3.53
CA ASN A 193 -19.87 -0.30 -4.54
C ASN A 193 -18.66 0.65 -4.54
N PHE A 194 -17.87 0.60 -3.47
CA PHE A 194 -16.77 1.51 -3.24
C PHE A 194 -15.56 0.78 -2.65
N THR A 195 -14.43 0.86 -3.30
CA THR A 195 -13.14 0.35 -2.79
C THR A 195 -12.12 1.47 -2.67
N PHE A 196 -11.58 1.60 -1.46
CA PHE A 196 -10.60 2.62 -1.09
C PHE A 196 -9.18 2.07 -0.96
N HIS A 197 -9.00 0.81 -1.31
CA HIS A 197 -7.76 0.05 -1.27
C HIS A 197 -7.95 -1.25 -2.06
N ASP A 198 -6.98 -2.15 -1.99
CA ASP A 198 -7.05 -3.52 -2.51
C ASP A 198 -7.84 -4.50 -1.62
N THR A 199 -8.70 -3.97 -0.78
CA THR A 199 -9.56 -4.71 0.15
C THR A 199 -10.93 -4.05 0.22
N PRO A 200 -11.97 -4.73 0.67
CA PRO A 200 -13.27 -4.10 0.90
C PRO A 200 -13.15 -2.86 1.78
N SER A 201 -13.78 -1.79 1.38
CA SER A 201 -13.56 -0.42 1.91
C SER A 201 -13.75 -0.27 3.42
N ASP A 202 -14.56 -1.13 4.02
CA ASP A 202 -14.96 -1.04 5.42
C ASP A 202 -14.41 -2.18 6.28
N VAL A 203 -13.41 -2.90 5.78
CA VAL A 203 -12.79 -4.05 6.45
C VAL A 203 -11.33 -3.75 6.79
N SER A 204 -10.85 -4.31 7.89
CA SER A 204 -9.43 -4.22 8.25
C SER A 204 -8.58 -5.12 7.35
N SER A 205 -7.46 -4.61 6.85
CA SER A 205 -6.46 -5.44 6.17
C SER A 205 -5.68 -6.37 7.13
N THR A 206 -5.80 -6.14 8.42
CA THR A 206 -5.16 -6.93 9.49
C THR A 206 -6.15 -7.16 10.64
N PRO A 207 -7.14 -8.03 10.42
CA PRO A 207 -8.23 -8.23 11.39
C PRO A 207 -7.73 -8.72 12.76
N GLY A 208 -6.70 -9.59 12.79
CA GLY A 208 -6.12 -10.05 14.04
C GLY A 208 -5.54 -8.93 14.90
N PHE A 209 -4.87 -7.93 14.30
CA PHE A 209 -4.39 -6.75 15.05
C PHE A 209 -5.55 -5.95 15.63
N ARG A 210 -6.56 -5.68 14.79
CA ARG A 210 -7.76 -4.95 15.24
C ARG A 210 -8.40 -5.63 16.44
N ASP A 211 -8.60 -6.94 16.35
CA ASP A 211 -9.33 -7.70 17.35
C ASP A 211 -8.50 -7.95 18.61
N ALA A 212 -7.17 -8.00 18.49
CA ALA A 212 -6.26 -7.96 19.63
C ALA A 212 -6.19 -6.60 20.33
N GLY A 213 -6.56 -5.52 19.66
CA GLY A 213 -6.51 -4.16 20.19
C GLY A 213 -5.28 -3.36 19.76
N PHE A 214 -4.47 -3.87 18.84
CA PHE A 214 -3.30 -3.17 18.30
C PHE A 214 -3.67 -2.23 17.15
N ASP A 215 -2.95 -1.13 17.02
CA ASP A 215 -2.98 -0.31 15.82
C ASP A 215 -1.91 -0.76 14.82
N ASN A 216 -2.26 -0.74 13.54
CA ASN A 216 -1.37 -1.17 12.45
C ASN A 216 -0.11 -0.31 12.29
N PHE A 217 -0.10 0.90 12.81
CA PHE A 217 0.96 1.89 12.65
C PHE A 217 1.28 2.57 13.98
N ALA A 218 1.37 1.78 15.05
CA ALA A 218 1.60 2.28 16.39
C ALA A 218 2.99 2.91 16.59
N PRO A 219 4.12 2.36 16.07
CA PRO A 219 5.46 2.83 16.41
C PRO A 219 5.90 4.09 15.68
N SER A 220 7.02 4.66 16.15
CA SER A 220 7.97 5.45 15.38
C SER A 220 9.03 4.55 14.75
N TYR A 221 9.80 5.09 13.80
CA TYR A 221 10.91 4.35 13.18
C TYR A 221 12.02 4.01 14.16
N GLU A 222 12.21 4.84 15.18
CA GLU A 222 13.18 4.57 16.27
C GLU A 222 12.87 3.25 17.00
N ASP A 223 11.61 2.86 17.15
CA ASP A 223 11.25 1.61 17.83
C ASP A 223 11.81 0.37 17.11
N TRP A 224 11.97 0.45 15.79
CA TRP A 224 12.59 -0.62 15.01
C TRP A 224 14.10 -0.72 15.26
N ARG A 225 14.78 0.42 15.43
CA ARG A 225 16.21 0.49 15.75
C ARG A 225 16.49 0.00 17.18
N ASP A 226 15.63 0.41 18.11
CA ASP A 226 15.87 0.24 19.56
C ASP A 226 15.45 -1.14 20.08
N ALA A 227 14.91 -2.01 19.21
CA ALA A 227 14.64 -3.41 19.53
C ALA A 227 15.95 -4.20 19.65
N GLU A 228 16.07 -5.09 20.65
CA GLU A 228 17.19 -6.03 20.78
C GLU A 228 17.00 -7.25 19.84
N THR A 229 15.75 -7.63 19.59
CA THR A 229 15.37 -8.61 18.57
C THR A 229 14.26 -8.04 17.68
N LEU A 230 14.41 -8.14 16.36
CA LEU A 230 13.43 -7.69 15.38
C LEU A 230 13.02 -8.84 14.45
N LEU A 231 11.76 -9.30 14.57
CA LEU A 231 11.17 -10.24 13.64
C LEU A 231 10.51 -9.48 12.48
N ILE A 232 10.92 -9.78 11.24
CA ILE A 232 10.43 -9.16 10.00
C ILE A 232 9.73 -10.24 9.15
N CYS A 233 8.41 -10.10 8.95
CA CYS A 233 7.60 -11.09 8.26
C CYS A 233 7.04 -10.55 6.94
N GLY A 234 7.23 -11.31 5.86
CA GLY A 234 6.60 -11.08 4.56
C GLY A 234 6.99 -9.75 3.89
N THR A 235 8.17 -9.25 4.17
CA THR A 235 8.75 -8.07 3.51
C THR A 235 10.25 -8.04 3.66
N ASP A 236 10.94 -7.49 2.67
CA ASP A 236 12.28 -6.92 2.88
C ASP A 236 12.16 -5.40 2.88
N PRO A 237 12.45 -4.73 4.00
CA PRO A 237 12.46 -3.27 4.07
C PRO A 237 13.53 -2.63 3.18
N TYR A 238 14.68 -3.28 2.93
CA TYR A 238 15.69 -2.79 2.00
C TYR A 238 15.11 -2.62 0.59
N GLU A 239 14.46 -3.64 0.07
CA GLU A 239 13.84 -3.62 -1.27
C GLU A 239 12.66 -2.65 -1.36
N THR A 240 11.87 -2.54 -0.31
CA THR A 240 10.57 -1.87 -0.38
C THR A 240 10.54 -0.50 0.29
N LYS A 241 11.44 -0.22 1.23
CA LYS A 241 11.48 0.97 2.11
C LYS A 241 12.90 1.28 2.50
N THR A 242 13.78 1.37 1.52
CA THR A 242 15.24 1.44 1.67
C THR A 242 15.69 2.31 2.83
N ILE A 243 15.18 3.53 2.95
CA ILE A 243 15.58 4.46 4.01
C ILE A 243 15.12 4.01 5.41
N LEU A 244 13.99 3.33 5.51
CA LEU A 244 13.62 2.68 6.78
C LEU A 244 14.63 1.59 7.16
N PHE A 245 15.14 0.86 6.18
CA PHE A 245 16.17 -0.14 6.42
C PHE A 245 17.52 0.51 6.78
N THR A 246 18.05 1.38 5.92
CA THR A 246 19.40 1.95 6.08
C THR A 246 19.52 2.85 7.29
N GLN A 247 18.55 3.71 7.55
CA GLN A 247 18.61 4.69 8.63
C GLN A 247 18.19 4.14 9.99
N TRP A 248 17.39 3.08 10.05
CA TRP A 248 16.80 2.62 11.30
C TRP A 248 17.13 1.16 11.61
N ILE A 249 16.77 0.22 10.73
CA ILE A 249 16.98 -1.22 10.99
C ILE A 249 18.46 -1.58 10.93
N MET A 250 19.16 -1.14 9.90
CA MET A 250 20.59 -1.39 9.71
C MET A 250 21.42 -0.84 10.87
N LYS A 251 21.10 0.36 11.38
CA LYS A 251 21.73 0.92 12.57
C LYS A 251 21.44 0.07 13.81
N GLY A 252 20.24 -0.48 13.95
CA GLY A 252 19.93 -1.44 15.00
C GLY A 252 20.78 -2.70 14.91
N ILE A 253 20.92 -3.29 13.74
CA ILE A 253 21.74 -4.47 13.47
C ILE A 253 23.22 -4.17 13.79
N GLN A 254 23.75 -3.04 13.37
CA GLN A 254 25.12 -2.59 13.69
C GLN A 254 25.35 -2.42 15.19
N ASN A 255 24.31 -2.11 15.96
CA ASN A 255 24.33 -2.02 17.42
C ASN A 255 24.03 -3.35 18.12
N GLY A 256 24.07 -4.49 17.41
CA GLY A 256 23.91 -5.83 17.96
C GLY A 256 22.48 -6.39 17.98
N GLN A 257 21.52 -5.71 17.34
CA GLN A 257 20.15 -6.22 17.17
C GLN A 257 20.16 -7.55 16.41
N LYS A 258 19.44 -8.52 16.93
CA LYS A 258 19.17 -9.81 16.25
C LYS A 258 18.00 -9.64 15.29
N ALA A 259 18.28 -9.53 13.98
CA ALA A 259 17.24 -9.46 12.95
C ALA A 259 16.86 -10.86 12.45
N ILE A 260 15.58 -11.19 12.49
CA ILE A 260 15.00 -12.46 12.02
C ILE A 260 14.11 -12.14 10.84
N PHE A 261 14.43 -12.68 9.66
CA PHE A 261 13.61 -12.51 8.45
C PHE A 261 12.81 -13.78 8.16
N MET A 262 11.50 -13.65 8.06
CA MET A 262 10.58 -14.73 7.68
C MET A 262 10.03 -14.44 6.27
N VAL A 263 10.75 -14.92 5.26
CA VAL A 263 10.48 -14.70 3.82
C VAL A 263 11.02 -15.87 3.00
N PRO A 264 10.40 -16.23 1.85
CA PRO A 264 10.87 -17.35 1.01
C PRO A 264 12.09 -17.01 0.15
N ARG A 265 12.55 -15.76 0.16
CA ARG A 265 13.62 -15.25 -0.69
C ARG A 265 14.74 -14.62 0.14
N ARG A 266 15.97 -15.04 -0.12
CA ARG A 266 17.18 -14.47 0.47
C ARG A 266 17.54 -13.19 -0.28
N THR A 267 16.99 -12.08 0.15
CA THR A 267 17.22 -10.75 -0.42
C THR A 267 18.53 -10.13 0.11
N ALA A 268 18.93 -8.98 -0.42
CA ALA A 268 20.09 -8.24 0.09
C ALA A 268 19.94 -7.85 1.57
N GLY A 269 18.73 -7.48 2.01
CA GLY A 269 18.44 -7.20 3.42
C GLY A 269 18.61 -8.44 4.31
N VAL A 270 18.15 -9.62 3.83
CA VAL A 270 18.36 -10.91 4.52
C VAL A 270 19.83 -11.27 4.60
N ALA A 271 20.55 -11.19 3.47
CA ALA A 271 21.99 -11.49 3.41
C ALA A 271 22.80 -10.59 4.36
N TYR A 272 22.47 -9.29 4.39
CA TYR A 272 23.08 -8.35 5.31
C TYR A 272 22.84 -8.74 6.79
N ALA A 273 21.59 -9.12 7.11
CA ALA A 273 21.26 -9.56 8.47
C ALA A 273 22.05 -10.82 8.86
N GLU A 274 22.08 -11.84 7.99
CA GLU A 274 22.84 -13.08 8.27
C GLU A 274 24.33 -12.83 8.47
N LYS A 275 24.94 -11.98 7.64
CA LYS A 275 26.38 -11.59 7.80
C LYS A 275 26.64 -10.95 9.17
N ASN A 276 25.63 -10.29 9.76
CA ASN A 276 25.74 -9.64 11.07
C ASN A 276 25.10 -10.48 12.20
N GLY A 277 25.03 -11.80 12.03
CA GLY A 277 24.51 -12.71 13.05
C GLY A 277 22.98 -12.75 13.17
N GLY A 278 22.25 -12.35 12.13
CA GLY A 278 20.82 -12.50 11.98
C GLY A 278 20.40 -13.90 11.53
N LEU A 279 19.09 -14.10 11.33
CA LEU A 279 18.49 -15.41 11.02
C LEU A 279 17.51 -15.29 9.85
N TRP A 280 17.64 -16.19 8.88
CA TRP A 280 16.69 -16.36 7.81
C TRP A 280 15.82 -17.60 8.03
N LEU A 281 14.50 -17.38 8.13
CA LEU A 281 13.47 -18.39 8.18
C LEU A 281 12.83 -18.49 6.78
N ASP A 282 13.30 -19.41 5.98
CA ASP A 282 12.95 -19.64 4.58
C ASP A 282 11.59 -20.34 4.43
N VAL A 283 10.54 -19.67 4.84
CA VAL A 283 9.18 -20.21 4.96
C VAL A 283 8.55 -20.57 3.61
N THR A 284 7.90 -21.74 3.55
CA THR A 284 7.06 -22.14 2.39
C THR A 284 5.83 -21.22 2.28
N PRO A 285 5.48 -20.72 1.09
CA PRO A 285 4.33 -19.84 0.92
C PRO A 285 3.04 -20.39 1.54
N GLY A 286 2.34 -19.54 2.30
CA GLY A 286 1.08 -19.86 2.96
C GLY A 286 1.19 -20.59 4.31
N THR A 287 2.39 -20.96 4.76
CA THR A 287 2.59 -21.67 6.05
C THR A 287 3.03 -20.76 7.20
N ASP A 288 2.96 -19.46 7.01
CA ASP A 288 3.37 -18.44 7.99
C ASP A 288 2.72 -18.63 9.36
N LEU A 289 1.41 -18.95 9.40
CA LEU A 289 0.67 -19.21 10.64
C LEU A 289 1.29 -20.36 11.44
N LEU A 290 1.66 -21.46 10.77
CA LEU A 290 2.27 -22.63 11.39
C LEU A 290 3.61 -22.26 12.06
N LEU A 291 4.45 -21.53 11.33
CA LEU A 291 5.76 -21.11 11.83
C LEU A 291 5.64 -20.16 13.04
N VAL A 292 4.74 -19.18 12.96
CA VAL A 292 4.50 -18.22 14.05
C VAL A 292 4.00 -18.93 15.32
N ASN A 293 3.02 -19.84 15.17
CA ASN A 293 2.50 -20.60 16.31
C ASN A 293 3.52 -21.61 16.86
N ALA A 294 4.39 -22.18 16.02
CA ALA A 294 5.48 -23.05 16.50
C ALA A 294 6.51 -22.26 17.33
N ILE A 295 6.87 -21.06 16.89
CA ILE A 295 7.74 -20.16 17.68
C ILE A 295 7.07 -19.81 19.01
N ALA A 296 5.79 -19.42 18.99
CA ALA A 296 5.03 -19.12 20.21
C ALA A 296 4.94 -20.32 21.16
N ARG A 297 4.74 -21.53 20.59
CA ARG A 297 4.69 -22.78 21.35
C ARG A 297 6.01 -23.09 22.03
N GLU A 298 7.14 -22.92 21.35
CA GLU A 298 8.46 -23.12 21.96
C GLU A 298 8.73 -22.10 23.07
N ILE A 299 8.31 -20.84 22.92
CA ILE A 299 8.45 -19.82 23.98
C ILE A 299 7.64 -20.24 25.21
N VAL A 300 6.38 -20.60 25.05
CA VAL A 300 5.47 -20.96 26.14
C VAL A 300 5.85 -22.28 26.80
N LYS A 301 6.32 -23.27 26.02
CA LYS A 301 6.81 -24.56 26.52
C LYS A 301 7.98 -24.39 27.49
N ASN A 302 8.82 -23.38 27.25
CA ASN A 302 10.02 -23.10 28.08
C ASN A 302 9.75 -22.04 29.16
N GLY A 303 8.53 -21.51 29.30
CA GLY A 303 8.17 -20.49 30.30
C GLY A 303 8.85 -19.13 30.04
N TRP A 304 9.14 -18.81 28.76
CA TRP A 304 9.80 -17.56 28.39
C TRP A 304 8.82 -16.44 28.04
N GLU A 305 7.51 -16.64 28.18
CA GLU A 305 6.50 -15.59 27.99
C GLU A 305 6.68 -14.41 28.98
N ASP A 306 6.31 -13.20 28.56
CA ASP A 306 6.35 -12.00 29.43
C ASP A 306 5.15 -12.00 30.39
N SER A 307 5.21 -12.84 31.43
CA SER A 307 4.12 -13.10 32.34
C SER A 307 3.60 -11.84 33.06
N ASP A 308 4.51 -10.90 33.42
CA ASP A 308 4.13 -9.66 34.11
C ASP A 308 3.36 -8.72 33.16
N TRP A 309 3.82 -8.60 31.92
CA TRP A 309 3.12 -7.82 30.90
C TRP A 309 1.75 -8.45 30.56
N ILE A 310 1.71 -9.77 30.40
CA ILE A 310 0.48 -10.54 30.10
C ILE A 310 -0.54 -10.33 31.22
N LYS A 311 -0.17 -10.53 32.47
CA LYS A 311 -1.03 -10.35 33.64
C LYS A 311 -1.63 -8.94 33.70
N LYS A 312 -0.85 -7.93 33.33
CA LYS A 312 -1.28 -6.52 33.34
C LYS A 312 -2.16 -6.16 32.16
N TRP A 313 -1.81 -6.62 30.95
CA TRP A 313 -2.33 -6.08 29.70
C TRP A 313 -3.21 -7.04 28.89
N VAL A 314 -3.41 -8.29 29.29
CA VAL A 314 -4.29 -9.25 28.59
C VAL A 314 -5.63 -9.37 29.33
N ASN A 315 -6.72 -9.42 28.56
CA ASN A 315 -8.07 -9.64 29.08
C ASN A 315 -8.27 -11.10 29.54
N ASN A 316 -8.97 -11.31 30.65
CA ASN A 316 -9.37 -12.63 31.15
C ASN A 316 -10.66 -13.15 30.52
N LYS A 317 -11.35 -12.31 29.76
CA LYS A 317 -12.50 -12.63 28.91
C LYS A 317 -12.43 -11.82 27.64
N TRP A 318 -13.13 -12.27 26.62
CA TRP A 318 -13.16 -11.55 25.35
C TRP A 318 -13.82 -10.18 25.50
N GLU A 319 -13.13 -9.14 25.04
CA GLU A 319 -13.64 -7.78 25.02
C GLU A 319 -13.72 -7.23 23.59
N SER A 320 -14.72 -6.40 23.36
CA SER A 320 -14.81 -5.70 22.07
C SER A 320 -13.64 -4.74 21.89
N SER A 321 -13.00 -4.77 20.72
CA SER A 321 -11.91 -3.87 20.36
C SER A 321 -12.31 -2.88 19.29
N SER A 322 -11.68 -1.72 19.27
CA SER A 322 -11.87 -0.70 18.24
C SER A 322 -10.55 0.01 17.94
N GLY A 323 -9.96 -0.26 16.79
CA GLY A 323 -8.74 0.43 16.34
C GLY A 323 -8.94 1.93 16.11
N PHE A 324 -7.85 2.67 15.94
CA PHE A 324 -7.92 4.06 15.48
C PHE A 324 -8.57 4.13 14.11
N GLY A 325 -9.80 4.67 14.03
CA GLY A 325 -10.57 4.75 12.80
C GLY A 325 -11.14 3.43 12.27
N GLN A 326 -10.92 2.32 12.99
CA GLN A 326 -11.45 1.00 12.69
C GLN A 326 -12.28 0.53 13.86
N GLY A 327 -13.58 0.72 13.80
CA GLY A 327 -14.47 0.26 14.87
C GLY A 327 -14.72 -1.23 14.79
N THR A 328 -15.05 -1.84 15.94
CA THR A 328 -15.58 -3.22 16.03
C THR A 328 -16.83 -3.44 15.17
N ARG A 329 -17.45 -2.34 14.75
CA ARG A 329 -18.60 -2.35 13.83
C ARG A 329 -18.27 -2.91 12.46
N ASN A 330 -16.97 -3.05 12.13
CA ASN A 330 -16.48 -3.54 10.84
C ASN A 330 -16.20 -5.04 10.83
N THR A 331 -16.53 -5.72 11.90
CA THR A 331 -16.39 -7.17 11.94
C THR A 331 -17.39 -7.81 11.00
N PRO A 332 -16.97 -8.64 10.03
CA PRO A 332 -17.85 -9.39 9.19
C PRO A 332 -18.81 -10.26 10.01
N TRP A 333 -19.97 -10.58 9.47
CA TRP A 333 -20.94 -11.39 10.20
C TRP A 333 -20.45 -12.82 10.48
N GLN A 334 -19.63 -13.36 9.60
CA GLN A 334 -18.99 -14.67 9.78
C GLN A 334 -18.20 -14.75 11.08
N TRP A 335 -17.57 -13.66 11.47
CA TRP A 335 -16.87 -13.56 12.73
C TRP A 335 -17.75 -13.88 13.94
N ARG A 336 -19.01 -13.45 13.90
CA ARG A 336 -19.94 -13.71 14.99
C ARG A 336 -20.33 -15.18 15.13
N THR A 337 -20.47 -15.88 14.00
CA THR A 337 -20.84 -17.30 13.98
C THR A 337 -19.66 -18.20 14.33
N THR A 338 -18.44 -17.72 14.17
CA THR A 338 -17.20 -18.47 14.41
C THR A 338 -16.38 -17.95 15.60
N TRP A 339 -16.92 -17.06 16.40
CA TRP A 339 -16.20 -16.48 17.53
C TRP A 339 -15.67 -17.54 18.51
N GLY A 340 -16.39 -18.61 18.75
CA GLY A 340 -15.93 -19.73 19.57
C GLY A 340 -14.61 -20.35 19.11
N LEU A 341 -14.29 -20.25 17.81
CA LEU A 341 -13.04 -20.77 17.23
C LEU A 341 -11.83 -19.85 17.52
N PHE A 342 -12.06 -18.56 17.74
CA PHE A 342 -11.01 -17.55 17.87
C PHE A 342 -10.91 -16.93 19.24
N GLN A 343 -12.04 -16.81 19.96
CA GLN A 343 -12.10 -16.17 21.27
C GLN A 343 -11.44 -17.04 22.34
N THR A 344 -10.89 -16.34 23.33
CA THR A 344 -10.29 -16.98 24.51
C THR A 344 -10.84 -16.39 25.81
N LYS A 345 -10.71 -17.14 26.86
CA LYS A 345 -10.91 -16.69 28.24
C LYS A 345 -9.60 -16.15 28.87
N GLY A 346 -8.73 -15.60 28.06
CA GLY A 346 -7.43 -15.08 28.46
C GLY A 346 -6.26 -15.95 28.09
N PHE A 347 -5.09 -15.65 28.64
CA PHE A 347 -3.83 -16.27 28.25
C PHE A 347 -3.80 -17.78 28.52
N GLU A 348 -4.25 -18.24 29.67
CA GLU A 348 -4.21 -19.67 30.02
C GLU A 348 -5.10 -20.54 29.13
N ASP A 349 -6.27 -20.04 28.72
CA ASP A 349 -7.12 -20.73 27.74
C ASP A 349 -6.46 -20.81 26.37
N TRP A 350 -5.80 -19.74 25.94
CA TRP A 350 -5.03 -19.72 24.69
C TRP A 350 -3.81 -20.65 24.76
N LYS A 351 -3.05 -20.63 25.85
CA LYS A 351 -1.90 -21.51 26.12
C LYS A 351 -2.29 -22.98 26.03
N LYS A 352 -3.38 -23.34 26.70
CA LYS A 352 -3.91 -24.72 26.65
C LYS A 352 -4.29 -25.14 25.23
N TRP A 353 -4.96 -24.24 24.47
CA TRP A 353 -5.29 -24.49 23.09
C TRP A 353 -4.03 -24.64 22.22
N LEU A 354 -3.06 -23.75 22.32
CA LEU A 354 -1.84 -23.78 21.52
C LEU A 354 -1.06 -25.09 21.74
N MET A 355 -0.92 -25.49 22.99
CA MET A 355 -0.18 -26.70 23.36
C MET A 355 -0.86 -27.99 22.90
N ALA A 356 -2.17 -27.98 22.67
CA ALA A 356 -2.96 -29.10 22.20
C ALA A 356 -2.89 -29.31 20.68
N GLN A 357 -2.39 -28.35 19.90
CA GLN A 357 -2.36 -28.46 18.44
C GLN A 357 -1.11 -29.22 17.98
N ASP A 358 -1.30 -30.35 17.30
CA ASP A 358 -0.19 -31.18 16.84
C ASP A 358 0.61 -30.53 15.70
N GLU A 359 -0.07 -29.80 14.82
CA GLU A 359 0.57 -29.10 13.69
C GLU A 359 1.57 -28.01 14.12
N PHE A 360 1.47 -27.51 15.34
CA PHE A 360 2.40 -26.52 15.90
C PHE A 360 3.56 -27.16 16.69
N LYS A 361 3.59 -28.49 16.82
CA LYS A 361 4.76 -29.18 17.34
C LYS A 361 5.95 -28.94 16.41
N LEU A 362 7.11 -28.79 16.98
CA LEU A 362 8.33 -28.37 16.28
C LEU A 362 8.60 -29.16 15.00
N GLU A 363 8.55 -30.49 15.08
CA GLU A 363 8.84 -31.38 13.95
C GLU A 363 7.75 -31.28 12.85
N ASN A 364 6.48 -31.18 13.25
CA ASN A 364 5.38 -31.07 12.31
C ASN A 364 5.40 -29.70 11.59
N ALA A 365 5.63 -28.63 12.35
CA ALA A 365 5.78 -27.30 11.78
C ALA A 365 7.00 -27.22 10.83
N ALA A 366 8.12 -27.79 11.21
CA ALA A 366 9.31 -27.84 10.35
C ALA A 366 9.02 -28.58 9.04
N LYS A 367 8.33 -29.72 9.07
CA LYS A 367 7.95 -30.48 7.88
C LYS A 367 7.06 -29.70 6.92
N LEU A 368 6.09 -28.94 7.44
CA LEU A 368 5.14 -28.19 6.62
C LEU A 368 5.72 -26.86 6.11
N THR A 369 6.49 -26.17 6.95
CA THR A 369 7.05 -24.87 6.63
C THR A 369 8.36 -24.95 5.84
N GLY A 370 9.06 -26.08 5.94
CA GLY A 370 10.39 -26.28 5.40
C GLY A 370 11.50 -25.53 6.16
N VAL A 371 11.18 -24.99 7.34
CA VAL A 371 12.16 -24.33 8.21
C VAL A 371 12.65 -25.32 9.26
N SER A 372 13.96 -25.44 9.43
CA SER A 372 14.51 -26.47 10.35
C SER A 372 14.09 -26.23 11.81
N PRO A 373 13.98 -27.32 12.62
CA PRO A 373 13.66 -27.20 14.04
C PRO A 373 14.62 -26.27 14.80
N GLU A 374 15.91 -26.31 14.44
CA GLU A 374 16.97 -25.48 15.06
C GLU A 374 16.73 -23.99 14.82
N LYS A 375 16.34 -23.61 13.59
CA LYS A 375 16.02 -22.22 13.27
C LYS A 375 14.79 -21.74 14.03
N ILE A 376 13.77 -22.57 14.17
CA ILE A 376 12.54 -22.27 14.94
C ILE A 376 12.88 -22.06 16.43
N LYS A 377 13.68 -22.95 17.02
CA LYS A 377 14.18 -22.83 18.42
C LYS A 377 15.00 -21.57 18.61
N THR A 378 15.92 -21.28 17.69
CA THR A 378 16.78 -20.09 17.73
C THR A 378 15.93 -18.82 17.71
N ALA A 379 14.93 -18.74 16.82
CA ALA A 379 14.00 -17.61 16.77
C ALA A 379 13.26 -17.43 18.11
N ALA A 380 12.72 -18.50 18.68
CA ALA A 380 12.04 -18.46 19.98
C ALA A 380 12.98 -17.97 21.11
N GLN A 381 14.22 -18.46 21.13
CA GLN A 381 15.23 -18.05 22.11
C GLN A 381 15.56 -16.56 21.99
N TRP A 382 15.87 -16.08 20.78
CA TRP A 382 16.22 -14.68 20.58
C TRP A 382 15.07 -13.73 20.90
N MET A 383 13.85 -14.15 20.64
CA MET A 383 12.66 -13.32 20.89
C MET A 383 12.25 -13.25 22.35
N ALA A 384 12.55 -14.28 23.16
CA ALA A 384 11.89 -14.37 24.47
C ALA A 384 12.75 -14.90 25.61
N LYS A 385 13.83 -15.67 25.36
CA LYS A 385 14.62 -16.28 26.41
C LYS A 385 15.31 -15.19 27.26
N PRO A 386 15.05 -15.13 28.59
CA PRO A 386 15.75 -14.20 29.46
C PRO A 386 17.25 -14.49 29.52
N ASP A 387 18.08 -13.46 29.52
CA ASP A 387 19.49 -13.52 29.87
C ASP A 387 19.70 -12.80 31.20
N LYS A 388 20.26 -13.49 32.17
CA LYS A 388 20.47 -12.98 33.55
C LYS A 388 19.23 -12.29 34.15
N GLY A 389 18.07 -12.89 33.90
CA GLY A 389 16.79 -12.36 34.38
C GLY A 389 16.20 -11.20 33.57
N LYS A 390 16.92 -10.68 32.57
CA LYS A 390 16.45 -9.62 31.68
C LYS A 390 15.88 -10.20 30.38
N ARG A 391 14.65 -9.83 30.02
CA ARG A 391 14.04 -10.22 28.76
C ARG A 391 14.54 -9.37 27.59
N PRO A 392 14.69 -9.93 26.38
CA PRO A 392 15.01 -9.14 25.20
C PRO A 392 13.88 -8.18 24.86
N LYS A 393 14.22 -6.98 24.40
CA LYS A 393 13.26 -6.06 23.78
C LYS A 393 12.94 -6.55 22.38
N THR A 394 11.77 -7.16 22.20
CA THR A 394 11.38 -7.75 20.92
C THR A 394 10.32 -6.91 20.22
N SER A 395 10.61 -6.56 18.97
CA SER A 395 9.66 -5.93 18.05
C SER A 395 9.30 -6.87 16.89
N ILE A 396 8.10 -6.70 16.37
CA ILE A 396 7.56 -7.51 15.25
C ILE A 396 7.06 -6.60 14.15
N MET A 397 7.66 -6.72 12.97
CA MET A 397 7.30 -6.00 11.75
C MET A 397 6.66 -6.94 10.75
N ILE A 398 5.46 -6.61 10.26
CA ILE A 398 4.81 -7.39 9.20
C ILE A 398 4.51 -6.54 7.98
N GLU A 399 4.41 -7.17 6.79
CA GLU A 399 3.82 -6.53 5.61
C GLU A 399 3.14 -7.57 4.69
N LYS A 400 2.76 -7.16 3.49
CA LYS A 400 1.82 -7.82 2.59
C LYS A 400 2.17 -9.27 2.23
N GLY A 401 3.45 -9.63 2.15
CA GLY A 401 3.88 -11.01 1.94
C GLY A 401 3.35 -11.95 3.02
N PHE A 402 3.26 -11.47 4.26
CA PHE A 402 2.78 -12.23 5.40
C PHE A 402 1.24 -12.33 5.43
N TYR A 403 0.53 -11.19 5.39
CA TYR A 403 -0.91 -11.20 5.63
C TYR A 403 -1.77 -11.31 4.34
N TRP A 404 -1.16 -11.45 3.16
CA TRP A 404 -1.85 -11.74 1.90
C TRP A 404 -1.71 -13.20 1.44
N SER A 405 -1.34 -14.09 2.34
CA SER A 405 -1.39 -15.55 2.12
C SER A 405 -2.53 -16.21 2.91
N ASN A 406 -2.74 -15.81 4.16
CA ASN A 406 -3.84 -16.22 5.04
C ASN A 406 -4.14 -15.06 5.98
N ASN A 407 -4.94 -14.12 5.52
CA ASN A 407 -5.06 -12.81 6.17
C ASN A 407 -5.45 -12.89 7.65
N THR A 408 -6.61 -13.50 7.94
CA THR A 408 -7.13 -13.56 9.31
C THR A 408 -6.25 -14.42 10.20
N GLY A 409 -5.92 -15.63 9.76
CA GLY A 409 -5.13 -16.58 10.54
C GLY A 409 -3.74 -16.05 10.88
N ASN A 410 -3.00 -15.56 9.89
CA ASN A 410 -1.65 -15.01 10.08
C ASN A 410 -1.66 -13.81 11.04
N THR A 411 -2.63 -12.89 10.87
CA THR A 411 -2.68 -11.70 11.73
C THR A 411 -3.14 -11.99 13.16
N GLN A 412 -3.90 -13.07 13.38
CA GLN A 412 -4.22 -13.58 14.71
C GLN A 412 -3.00 -14.23 15.37
N ALA A 413 -2.31 -15.12 14.66
CA ALA A 413 -1.14 -15.82 15.17
C ALA A 413 -0.03 -14.83 15.57
N ILE A 414 0.29 -13.87 14.72
CA ILE A 414 1.35 -12.90 14.99
C ILE A 414 0.96 -11.92 16.12
N SER A 415 -0.32 -11.58 16.26
CA SER A 415 -0.81 -10.78 17.38
C SER A 415 -0.65 -11.53 18.70
N ALA A 416 -0.92 -12.83 18.71
CA ALA A 416 -0.71 -13.66 19.89
C ALA A 416 0.77 -13.80 20.23
N LEU A 417 1.65 -14.01 19.24
CA LEU A 417 3.10 -14.01 19.45
C LEU A 417 3.58 -12.67 20.03
N GLY A 418 3.08 -11.54 19.49
CA GLY A 418 3.37 -10.20 20.03
C GLY A 418 2.98 -10.07 21.49
N ILE A 419 1.83 -10.62 21.90
CA ILE A 419 1.37 -10.65 23.28
C ILE A 419 2.32 -11.51 24.14
N VAL A 420 2.71 -12.68 23.67
CA VAL A 420 3.59 -13.62 24.37
C VAL A 420 4.95 -12.99 24.71
N VAL A 421 5.52 -12.21 23.77
CA VAL A 421 6.81 -11.53 23.97
C VAL A 421 6.66 -10.13 24.59
N GLY A 422 5.43 -9.71 24.92
CA GLY A 422 5.15 -8.38 25.44
C GLY A 422 5.45 -7.25 24.43
N ALA A 423 5.36 -7.51 23.14
CA ALA A 423 5.56 -6.51 22.08
C ALA A 423 4.32 -5.63 21.94
N GLY A 424 4.25 -4.60 22.73
CA GLY A 424 3.15 -3.62 22.66
C GLY A 424 3.32 -2.48 23.66
N GLY A 425 3.29 -1.23 23.15
CA GLY A 425 3.23 -0.04 23.96
C GLY A 425 4.49 0.32 24.74
N ARG A 426 5.63 -0.22 24.41
CA ARG A 426 6.93 0.09 25.06
C ARG A 426 8.00 0.45 24.01
N PRO A 427 8.99 1.32 24.34
CA PRO A 427 10.09 1.63 23.43
C PRO A 427 10.86 0.37 22.99
N GLY A 428 11.02 0.18 21.69
CA GLY A 428 11.71 -0.98 21.13
C GLY A 428 10.99 -2.33 21.34
N GLN A 429 9.69 -2.30 21.77
CA GLN A 429 8.86 -3.48 22.00
C GLN A 429 7.48 -3.22 21.41
N VAL A 430 7.38 -3.29 20.09
CA VAL A 430 6.19 -2.93 19.30
C VAL A 430 5.84 -4.03 18.31
N ILE A 431 4.56 -4.07 17.95
CA ILE A 431 4.06 -4.90 16.86
C ILE A 431 3.26 -4.03 15.89
N ALA A 432 3.66 -4.00 14.61
CA ALA A 432 2.97 -3.19 13.62
C ALA A 432 3.32 -3.61 12.18
N ARG A 433 2.61 -3.00 11.23
CA ARG A 433 2.96 -3.05 9.82
C ARG A 433 4.07 -2.04 9.51
N ALA A 434 4.99 -2.44 8.66
CA ALA A 434 5.95 -1.51 8.06
C ALA A 434 5.23 -0.51 7.11
N GLY A 435 4.13 -0.91 6.51
CA GLY A 435 3.41 -0.15 5.48
C GLY A 435 4.03 -0.27 4.09
N GLY A 436 3.22 -0.12 3.06
CA GLY A 436 3.70 -0.13 1.67
C GLY A 436 3.69 1.25 1.05
N HIS A 437 2.66 2.05 1.30
CA HIS A 437 2.44 3.36 0.72
C HIS A 437 2.07 4.40 1.79
N GLN A 438 2.22 5.67 1.43
CA GLN A 438 1.82 6.80 2.26
C GLN A 438 0.31 6.82 2.50
N ARG A 439 -0.13 7.57 3.51
CA ARG A 439 -1.49 7.53 4.02
C ARG A 439 -2.23 8.84 3.77
N GLY A 440 -2.85 8.95 2.60
CA GLY A 440 -3.71 10.07 2.26
C GLY A 440 -5.19 9.90 2.65
N GLY A 441 -5.61 8.69 3.07
CA GLY A 441 -7.03 8.43 3.33
C GLY A 441 -7.65 9.33 4.39
N LEU A 442 -8.54 10.22 3.96
CA LEU A 442 -9.39 11.08 4.78
C LEU A 442 -10.83 10.91 4.29
N ARG A 443 -11.74 10.48 5.16
CA ARG A 443 -13.09 10.06 4.72
C ARG A 443 -14.12 11.14 4.95
N GLY A 444 -14.67 11.71 3.89
CA GLY A 444 -15.79 12.67 3.90
C GLY A 444 -17.18 12.03 4.06
N GLY A 445 -17.29 10.71 4.04
CA GLY A 445 -18.53 9.95 4.19
C GLY A 445 -18.34 8.62 4.92
N LYS A 446 -19.43 8.08 5.48
CA LYS A 446 -19.46 6.74 6.08
C LYS A 446 -19.85 5.72 5.01
N TYR A 447 -19.21 4.55 5.01
CA TYR A 447 -19.60 3.45 4.13
C TYR A 447 -21.05 3.02 4.40
N PRO A 448 -21.93 2.98 3.39
CA PRO A 448 -23.36 2.69 3.56
C PRO A 448 -23.61 1.18 3.64
N ARG A 449 -23.29 0.55 4.76
CA ARG A 449 -23.40 -0.91 4.95
C ARG A 449 -24.80 -1.46 4.71
N ASN A 450 -25.83 -0.69 5.06
CA ASN A 450 -27.22 -1.10 4.87
C ASN A 450 -27.59 -1.29 3.39
N LYS A 451 -26.80 -0.76 2.47
CA LYS A 451 -26.98 -0.89 1.02
C LYS A 451 -26.20 -2.03 0.39
N SER A 452 -25.31 -2.70 1.14
CA SER A 452 -24.63 -3.89 0.63
C SER A 452 -25.64 -4.99 0.31
N PRO A 453 -25.51 -5.71 -0.83
CA PRO A 453 -26.45 -6.76 -1.22
C PRO A 453 -26.39 -7.97 -0.29
N ILE A 454 -25.26 -8.24 0.38
CA ILE A 454 -25.15 -9.38 1.29
C ILE A 454 -25.88 -9.08 2.60
N LYS A 455 -27.05 -9.69 2.77
CA LYS A 455 -27.76 -9.77 4.03
C LYS A 455 -27.08 -10.82 4.92
N VAL A 456 -27.00 -10.54 6.17
CA VAL A 456 -26.41 -11.45 7.17
C VAL A 456 -27.35 -11.57 8.36
N PRO A 457 -27.36 -12.71 9.05
CA PRO A 457 -28.16 -12.85 10.26
C PRO A 457 -27.86 -11.72 11.24
N GLY A 458 -28.92 -11.00 11.68
CA GLY A 458 -28.81 -9.81 12.49
C GLY A 458 -28.88 -8.53 11.64
N ARG A 459 -28.49 -7.39 12.21
CA ARG A 459 -28.74 -6.06 11.64
C ARG A 459 -27.66 -5.52 10.70
N ARG A 460 -26.62 -6.28 10.33
CA ARG A 460 -25.49 -5.77 9.57
C ARG A 460 -25.31 -6.52 8.26
N ARG A 461 -24.91 -5.81 7.23
CA ARG A 461 -24.54 -6.36 5.93
C ARG A 461 -23.02 -6.33 5.75
N ARG A 462 -22.49 -7.26 4.96
CA ARG A 462 -21.07 -7.36 4.65
C ARG A 462 -20.68 -6.34 3.60
N ALA A 463 -19.56 -5.66 3.79
CA ALA A 463 -18.93 -4.87 2.73
C ALA A 463 -18.30 -5.81 1.69
N LEU A 464 -18.51 -5.49 0.43
CA LEU A 464 -17.86 -6.11 -0.71
C LEU A 464 -16.90 -5.09 -1.35
N ASP A 465 -15.90 -5.58 -2.06
CA ASP A 465 -15.14 -4.71 -2.94
C ASP A 465 -15.83 -4.52 -4.31
N THR A 466 -15.30 -3.59 -5.10
CA THR A 466 -15.84 -3.28 -6.43
C THR A 466 -15.69 -4.44 -7.41
N ASP A 467 -14.70 -5.33 -7.20
CA ASP A 467 -14.52 -6.52 -8.03
C ASP A 467 -15.72 -7.47 -7.89
N ALA A 468 -16.21 -7.66 -6.66
CA ALA A 468 -17.37 -8.51 -6.42
C ALA A 468 -18.64 -7.95 -7.07
N TYR A 469 -18.85 -6.62 -7.00
CA TYR A 469 -19.97 -5.97 -7.70
C TYR A 469 -19.86 -6.09 -9.23
N LEU A 470 -18.65 -5.95 -9.77
CA LEU A 470 -18.36 -6.09 -11.20
C LEU A 470 -18.66 -7.51 -11.69
N ILE A 471 -18.11 -8.52 -11.00
CA ILE A 471 -18.28 -9.94 -11.35
C ILE A 471 -19.75 -10.34 -11.29
N ALA A 472 -20.48 -9.87 -10.28
CA ALA A 472 -21.91 -10.15 -10.13
C ALA A 472 -22.81 -9.37 -11.13
N GLY A 473 -22.24 -8.53 -11.99
CA GLY A 473 -22.98 -7.76 -12.97
C GLY A 473 -23.83 -6.60 -12.40
N HIS A 474 -23.50 -6.12 -11.20
CA HIS A 474 -24.21 -4.99 -10.59
C HIS A 474 -23.68 -3.63 -11.02
N THR A 475 -22.44 -3.55 -11.50
CA THR A 475 -21.83 -2.28 -11.91
C THR A 475 -22.29 -1.90 -13.32
N ARG A 476 -22.86 -0.71 -13.46
CA ARG A 476 -23.28 -0.10 -14.72
C ARG A 476 -22.39 1.09 -15.10
N LEU A 477 -21.75 1.67 -14.12
CA LEU A 477 -20.72 2.70 -14.29
C LEU A 477 -19.59 2.45 -13.33
N ALA A 478 -18.36 2.38 -13.86
CA ALA A 478 -17.14 2.24 -13.10
C ALA A 478 -16.31 3.52 -13.19
N HIS A 479 -16.14 4.23 -12.08
CA HIS A 479 -15.28 5.41 -11.97
C HIS A 479 -13.96 4.98 -11.32
N VAL A 480 -12.90 4.86 -12.12
CA VAL A 480 -11.57 4.41 -11.71
C VAL A 480 -10.67 5.61 -11.54
N ILE A 481 -10.19 5.83 -10.32
CA ILE A 481 -9.43 7.04 -9.95
C ILE A 481 -8.05 6.65 -9.43
N GLY A 482 -7.00 6.96 -10.18
CA GLY A 482 -5.61 6.71 -9.82
C GLY A 482 -5.34 5.23 -9.49
N ASN A 483 -5.83 4.30 -10.32
CA ASN A 483 -5.77 2.87 -10.03
C ASN A 483 -5.63 2.03 -11.30
N THR A 484 -4.68 1.10 -11.31
CA THR A 484 -4.46 0.15 -12.40
C THR A 484 -5.47 -1.00 -12.43
N TRP A 485 -6.28 -1.14 -11.43
CA TRP A 485 -7.33 -2.12 -11.15
C TRP A 485 -7.01 -3.53 -11.69
N ILE A 486 -7.36 -3.83 -12.97
CA ILE A 486 -7.27 -5.18 -13.54
C ILE A 486 -5.91 -5.82 -13.31
N GLN A 487 -4.83 -5.15 -13.66
CA GLN A 487 -3.48 -5.71 -13.58
C GLN A 487 -3.00 -5.91 -12.14
N SER A 488 -3.50 -5.10 -11.21
CA SER A 488 -3.08 -5.15 -9.80
C SER A 488 -3.83 -6.18 -8.97
N MET A 489 -4.93 -6.75 -9.48
CA MET A 489 -5.76 -7.70 -8.74
C MET A 489 -5.39 -9.16 -9.05
N CYS A 490 -5.69 -10.07 -8.09
CA CYS A 490 -5.57 -11.50 -8.30
C CYS A 490 -6.50 -11.99 -9.40
N GLY A 491 -6.08 -13.01 -10.15
CA GLY A 491 -6.89 -13.58 -11.22
C GLY A 491 -7.32 -12.52 -12.22
N SER A 492 -6.38 -11.66 -12.64
CA SER A 492 -6.62 -10.48 -13.45
C SER A 492 -7.31 -10.79 -14.78
N GLN A 493 -7.05 -11.97 -15.36
CA GLN A 493 -7.68 -12.42 -16.61
C GLN A 493 -9.20 -12.55 -16.50
N GLY A 494 -9.73 -12.97 -15.35
CA GLY A 494 -11.17 -13.04 -15.12
C GLY A 494 -11.82 -11.66 -15.07
N LEU A 495 -11.14 -10.67 -14.49
CA LEU A 495 -11.58 -9.29 -14.51
C LEU A 495 -11.52 -8.69 -15.91
N ALA A 496 -10.42 -8.90 -16.64
CA ALA A 496 -10.27 -8.43 -18.02
C ALA A 496 -11.37 -8.99 -18.91
N LYS A 497 -11.66 -10.30 -18.83
CA LYS A 497 -12.78 -10.92 -19.55
C LYS A 497 -14.11 -10.24 -19.25
N ARG A 498 -14.37 -9.92 -17.97
CA ARG A 498 -15.61 -9.25 -17.58
C ARG A 498 -15.71 -7.82 -18.11
N PHE A 499 -14.60 -7.09 -18.15
CA PHE A 499 -14.56 -5.78 -18.81
C PHE A 499 -14.80 -5.90 -20.32
N ASP A 500 -14.19 -6.89 -20.98
CA ASP A 500 -14.42 -7.14 -22.40
C ASP A 500 -15.91 -7.41 -22.69
N GLU A 501 -16.57 -8.24 -21.89
CA GLU A 501 -18.02 -8.54 -22.01
C GLU A 501 -18.89 -7.30 -21.82
N LEU A 502 -18.64 -6.49 -20.79
CA LEU A 502 -19.50 -5.38 -20.41
C LEU A 502 -19.25 -4.10 -21.22
N VAL A 503 -18.04 -3.91 -21.75
CA VAL A 503 -17.64 -2.67 -22.43
C VAL A 503 -17.39 -2.91 -23.91
N VAL A 504 -16.44 -3.79 -24.25
CA VAL A 504 -15.96 -3.95 -25.65
C VAL A 504 -16.98 -4.69 -26.52
N ALA A 505 -17.53 -5.79 -26.01
CA ALA A 505 -18.51 -6.59 -26.72
C ALA A 505 -19.93 -6.00 -26.72
N ASN A 506 -20.16 -4.93 -25.96
CA ASN A 506 -21.48 -4.28 -25.93
C ASN A 506 -21.76 -3.58 -27.27
N PRO A 507 -22.96 -3.74 -27.88
CA PRO A 507 -23.28 -3.15 -29.17
C PRO A 507 -23.39 -1.63 -29.16
N HIS A 508 -23.68 -1.01 -28.03
CA HIS A 508 -23.81 0.43 -27.89
C HIS A 508 -22.46 1.13 -27.76
N GLN A 509 -21.76 1.28 -28.89
CA GLN A 509 -20.49 2.02 -28.97
C GLN A 509 -20.77 3.45 -29.47
N VAL A 510 -20.05 4.44 -28.92
CA VAL A 510 -20.21 5.84 -29.32
C VAL A 510 -19.66 6.04 -30.73
N ARG A 511 -20.54 6.52 -31.63
CA ARG A 511 -20.26 6.77 -33.06
C ARG A 511 -20.77 8.14 -33.51
N SER A 512 -20.76 9.13 -32.63
CA SER A 512 -21.18 10.51 -32.93
C SER A 512 -20.34 11.47 -32.13
N PHE A 513 -20.14 12.66 -32.64
CA PHE A 513 -19.54 13.81 -31.94
C PHE A 513 -20.61 14.70 -31.28
N ASP A 514 -21.89 14.43 -31.55
CA ASP A 514 -22.96 15.17 -30.88
C ASP A 514 -23.07 14.78 -29.41
N LYS A 515 -23.19 15.78 -28.57
CA LYS A 515 -23.22 15.61 -27.11
C LYS A 515 -24.38 14.75 -26.64
N GLN A 516 -25.56 14.97 -27.21
CA GLN A 516 -26.78 14.24 -26.82
C GLN A 516 -26.74 12.79 -27.30
N ASP A 517 -26.23 12.54 -28.50
CA ASP A 517 -26.04 11.19 -29.02
C ASP A 517 -25.06 10.38 -28.18
N ILE A 518 -23.98 11.00 -27.71
CA ILE A 518 -23.00 10.37 -26.81
C ILE A 518 -23.70 9.98 -25.51
N ILE A 519 -24.41 10.93 -24.88
CA ILE A 519 -25.14 10.69 -23.62
C ILE A 519 -26.14 9.54 -23.79
N ASP A 520 -26.94 9.56 -24.84
CA ASP A 520 -28.00 8.56 -25.09
C ASP A 520 -27.38 7.18 -25.38
N THR A 521 -26.27 7.12 -26.09
CA THR A 521 -25.55 5.86 -26.35
C THR A 521 -25.00 5.24 -25.07
N LEU A 522 -24.38 6.03 -24.21
CA LEU A 522 -23.83 5.55 -22.94
C LEU A 522 -24.95 5.14 -21.97
N LYS A 523 -26.08 5.84 -21.95
CA LYS A 523 -27.28 5.44 -21.19
C LYS A 523 -27.82 4.10 -21.69
N ARG A 524 -28.01 3.92 -23.00
CA ARG A 524 -28.43 2.64 -23.59
C ARG A 524 -27.47 1.50 -23.27
N ARG A 525 -26.15 1.75 -23.26
CA ARG A 525 -25.18 0.74 -22.83
C ARG A 525 -25.42 0.28 -21.40
N ALA A 526 -25.59 1.21 -20.46
CA ALA A 526 -25.89 0.88 -19.07
C ALA A 526 -27.20 0.12 -18.92
N ASP A 527 -28.26 0.54 -19.63
CA ASP A 527 -29.59 -0.07 -19.60
C ASP A 527 -29.61 -1.49 -20.20
N SER A 528 -28.80 -1.75 -21.22
CA SER A 528 -28.66 -3.08 -21.85
C SER A 528 -27.81 -4.08 -21.05
N GLY A 529 -27.42 -3.74 -19.82
CA GLY A 529 -26.57 -4.60 -18.98
C GLY A 529 -25.08 -4.38 -19.15
N GLY A 530 -24.65 -3.48 -20.04
CA GLY A 530 -23.26 -3.07 -20.21
C GLY A 530 -22.76 -2.13 -19.12
N MET A 531 -21.55 -1.65 -19.26
CA MET A 531 -20.90 -0.77 -18.31
C MET A 531 -20.23 0.42 -19.00
N VAL A 532 -20.38 1.60 -18.41
CA VAL A 532 -19.66 2.82 -18.78
C VAL A 532 -18.43 2.95 -17.87
N VAL A 533 -17.32 3.39 -18.42
CA VAL A 533 -16.06 3.50 -17.67
C VAL A 533 -15.52 4.93 -17.72
N TYR A 534 -15.35 5.54 -16.55
CA TYR A 534 -14.61 6.78 -16.37
C TYR A 534 -13.24 6.44 -15.78
N ASN A 535 -12.18 6.99 -16.36
CA ASN A 535 -10.84 6.91 -15.81
C ASN A 535 -10.33 8.31 -15.49
N GLN A 536 -9.88 8.51 -14.27
CA GLN A 536 -9.29 9.75 -13.79
C GLN A 536 -7.86 9.43 -13.37
N ASP A 537 -6.88 9.87 -14.16
CA ASP A 537 -5.48 9.47 -13.95
C ASP A 537 -4.52 10.51 -14.57
N ILE A 538 -3.22 10.33 -14.31
CA ILE A 538 -2.14 11.17 -14.82
C ILE A 538 -1.59 10.69 -16.17
N TYR A 539 -1.77 9.42 -16.48
CA TYR A 539 -1.36 8.75 -17.72
C TYR A 539 -2.47 7.86 -18.25
N LEU A 540 -2.39 7.46 -19.52
CA LEU A 540 -3.21 6.36 -20.03
C LEU A 540 -2.74 5.05 -19.40
N VAL A 541 -3.48 4.59 -18.41
CA VAL A 541 -3.18 3.34 -17.70
C VAL A 541 -3.76 2.16 -18.46
N ASP A 542 -2.90 1.22 -18.83
CA ASP A 542 -3.31 0.00 -19.51
C ASP A 542 -3.87 -1.04 -18.52
N PRO A 543 -4.98 -1.74 -18.84
CA PRO A 543 -5.90 -1.52 -19.96
C PRO A 543 -7.05 -0.55 -19.65
N ILE A 544 -7.18 -0.05 -18.42
CA ILE A 544 -8.35 0.75 -18.00
C ILE A 544 -8.50 2.01 -18.88
N GLY A 545 -7.46 2.82 -18.99
CA GLY A 545 -7.49 4.07 -19.74
C GLY A 545 -7.53 3.83 -21.25
N ASN A 546 -6.56 3.06 -21.75
CA ASN A 546 -6.38 2.95 -23.21
C ASN A 546 -7.41 2.02 -23.90
N ARG A 547 -7.93 0.98 -23.22
CA ARG A 547 -8.83 0.01 -23.82
C ARG A 547 -10.30 0.19 -23.41
N TYR A 548 -10.57 0.49 -22.13
CA TYR A 548 -11.94 0.42 -21.61
C TYR A 548 -12.58 1.77 -21.32
N ALA A 549 -11.81 2.82 -21.02
CA ALA A 549 -12.40 4.10 -20.64
C ALA A 549 -13.21 4.73 -21.78
N ASP A 550 -14.43 5.13 -21.48
CA ASP A 550 -15.27 5.98 -22.34
C ASP A 550 -14.92 7.45 -22.18
N ILE A 551 -14.66 7.87 -20.94
CA ILE A 551 -14.28 9.24 -20.58
C ILE A 551 -13.02 9.20 -19.73
N ILE A 552 -12.03 10.05 -20.08
CA ILE A 552 -10.80 10.22 -19.34
C ILE A 552 -10.68 11.64 -18.84
N PHE A 553 -10.39 11.78 -17.53
CA PHE A 553 -10.13 13.05 -16.89
C PHE A 553 -8.64 13.16 -16.53
N PRO A 554 -7.92 14.15 -17.07
CA PRO A 554 -6.49 14.36 -16.80
C PRO A 554 -6.30 14.90 -15.39
N ALA A 555 -5.57 14.15 -14.55
CA ALA A 555 -5.34 14.49 -13.16
C ALA A 555 -4.00 15.23 -12.95
N ALA A 556 -3.98 16.19 -12.04
CA ALA A 556 -2.77 16.80 -11.49
C ALA A 556 -2.25 15.99 -10.29
N THR A 557 -0.93 16.01 -10.09
CA THR A 557 -0.25 15.17 -9.10
C THR A 557 0.81 15.95 -8.30
N TRP A 558 1.75 15.24 -7.72
CA TRP A 558 2.86 15.71 -6.91
C TRP A 558 3.61 16.89 -7.56
N GLY A 559 3.76 17.97 -6.80
CA GLY A 559 4.40 19.19 -7.25
C GLY A 559 3.53 20.13 -8.10
N GLU A 560 2.44 19.62 -8.68
CA GLU A 560 1.51 20.38 -9.53
C GLU A 560 0.40 21.07 -8.74
N GLU A 561 0.18 20.65 -7.51
CA GLU A 561 -0.77 21.22 -6.55
C GLU A 561 -0.20 21.06 -5.13
N THR A 562 -0.64 21.90 -4.20
CA THR A 562 -0.30 21.74 -2.77
C THR A 562 -1.21 20.72 -2.12
N PHE A 563 -0.60 19.67 -1.58
CA PHE A 563 -1.30 18.53 -1.02
C PHE A 563 -0.77 18.11 0.35
N THR A 564 -1.51 17.21 1.01
CA THR A 564 -1.18 16.69 2.33
C THR A 564 -1.25 15.17 2.37
N ARG A 565 -0.25 14.52 2.99
CA ARG A 565 -0.24 13.08 3.31
C ARG A 565 0.42 12.82 4.65
N ALA A 566 0.25 11.58 5.16
CA ALA A 566 1.02 11.08 6.28
C ALA A 566 1.92 9.91 5.87
N ASN A 567 3.07 9.74 6.52
CA ASN A 567 3.97 8.61 6.33
C ASN A 567 3.58 7.39 7.20
N GLY A 568 4.46 6.36 7.23
CA GLY A 568 4.25 5.11 7.97
C GLY A 568 4.26 5.28 9.48
N GLU A 569 4.93 6.28 10.01
CA GLU A 569 4.92 6.63 11.44
C GLU A 569 3.94 7.78 11.77
N ARG A 570 2.99 8.06 10.88
CA ARG A 570 1.88 9.01 11.07
C ARG A 570 2.29 10.49 11.02
N ARG A 571 3.46 10.85 10.49
CA ARG A 571 3.85 12.26 10.29
C ARG A 571 3.03 12.85 9.15
N VAL A 572 2.24 13.87 9.46
CA VAL A 572 1.46 14.65 8.52
C VAL A 572 2.31 15.80 8.00
N ARG A 573 2.39 15.95 6.69
CA ARG A 573 3.19 16.98 6.04
C ARG A 573 2.56 17.52 4.77
N VAL A 574 2.98 18.71 4.38
CA VAL A 574 2.60 19.38 3.13
C VAL A 574 3.59 19.03 2.02
N TYR A 575 3.07 18.87 0.84
CA TYR A 575 3.78 18.75 -0.44
C TYR A 575 3.47 20.04 -1.19
N GLN A 576 4.36 21.00 -1.17
CA GLN A 576 4.12 22.31 -1.79
C GLN A 576 4.12 22.19 -3.31
N ARG A 577 3.24 22.97 -3.97
CA ARG A 577 3.27 23.14 -5.42
C ARG A 577 4.54 23.88 -5.83
N PHE A 578 5.19 23.42 -6.88
CA PHE A 578 6.39 24.07 -7.42
C PHE A 578 6.42 24.12 -8.95
N TYR A 579 5.44 23.57 -9.65
CA TYR A 579 5.29 23.68 -11.10
C TYR A 579 3.84 23.55 -11.55
N ASP A 580 3.59 23.89 -12.82
CA ASP A 580 2.24 23.85 -13.39
C ASP A 580 1.86 22.44 -13.82
N PRO A 581 0.60 22.03 -13.63
CA PRO A 581 0.09 20.80 -14.23
C PRO A 581 0.12 20.88 -15.77
N PRO A 582 0.30 19.74 -16.49
CA PRO A 582 0.36 19.76 -17.94
C PRO A 582 -0.98 20.11 -18.58
N GLY A 583 -0.96 21.12 -19.47
CA GLY A 583 -2.14 21.55 -20.20
C GLY A 583 -3.32 21.92 -19.30
N ALA A 584 -4.46 21.26 -19.50
CA ALA A 584 -5.68 21.49 -18.73
C ALA A 584 -5.87 20.52 -17.56
N ALA A 585 -4.86 19.73 -17.17
CA ALA A 585 -4.98 18.81 -16.05
C ALA A 585 -5.34 19.53 -14.73
N ARG A 586 -6.15 18.87 -13.89
CA ARG A 586 -6.70 19.42 -12.64
C ARG A 586 -6.57 18.41 -11.50
N PRO A 587 -6.44 18.83 -10.24
CA PRO A 587 -6.40 17.91 -9.12
C PRO A 587 -7.72 17.14 -8.98
N ASP A 588 -7.65 15.91 -8.48
CA ASP A 588 -8.82 15.03 -8.34
C ASP A 588 -9.96 15.68 -7.54
N TRP A 589 -9.63 16.43 -6.48
CA TRP A 589 -10.64 17.13 -5.69
C TRP A 589 -11.46 18.12 -6.55
N TRP A 590 -10.81 18.82 -7.48
CA TRP A 590 -11.49 19.76 -8.38
C TRP A 590 -12.40 19.02 -9.39
N ILE A 591 -11.89 17.96 -10.01
CA ILE A 591 -12.65 17.15 -10.98
C ILE A 591 -13.91 16.61 -10.32
N ILE A 592 -13.77 16.03 -9.13
CA ILE A 592 -14.89 15.52 -8.33
C ILE A 592 -15.87 16.63 -7.94
N ALA A 593 -15.38 17.82 -7.56
CA ALA A 593 -16.24 18.95 -7.22
C ALA A 593 -17.05 19.43 -8.41
N GLN A 594 -16.42 19.54 -9.60
CA GLN A 594 -17.15 19.93 -10.82
C GLN A 594 -18.20 18.92 -11.25
N LEU A 595 -17.90 17.63 -11.15
CA LEU A 595 -18.86 16.56 -11.43
C LEU A 595 -20.00 16.57 -10.40
N ALA A 596 -19.70 16.70 -9.12
CA ALA A 596 -20.69 16.75 -8.04
C ALA A 596 -21.69 17.90 -8.21
N LYS A 597 -21.20 19.10 -8.53
CA LYS A 597 -22.05 20.28 -8.80
C LYS A 597 -23.01 20.06 -9.97
N ARG A 598 -22.53 19.48 -11.08
CA ARG A 598 -23.38 19.16 -12.25
C ARG A 598 -24.41 18.06 -11.96
N MET A 599 -24.10 17.22 -10.98
CA MET A 599 -25.09 16.24 -10.47
C MET A 599 -26.07 16.82 -9.46
N GLY A 600 -25.95 18.10 -9.09
CA GLY A 600 -26.83 18.78 -8.14
C GLY A 600 -26.48 18.52 -6.66
N PHE A 601 -25.24 18.14 -6.37
CA PHE A 601 -24.77 17.94 -4.99
C PHE A 601 -24.16 19.21 -4.40
N ASP A 602 -24.54 19.54 -3.19
CA ASP A 602 -24.07 20.74 -2.47
C ASP A 602 -22.76 20.52 -1.72
N GLY A 603 -22.12 21.62 -1.30
CA GLY A 603 -20.97 21.61 -0.42
C GLY A 603 -19.66 21.21 -1.10
N PHE A 604 -19.53 21.45 -2.40
CA PHE A 604 -18.31 21.23 -3.19
C PHE A 604 -17.73 22.56 -3.73
N ASP A 605 -18.02 23.68 -3.04
CA ASP A 605 -17.61 25.03 -3.46
C ASP A 605 -16.26 25.45 -2.87
N TRP A 606 -15.30 24.54 -2.93
CA TRP A 606 -13.94 24.81 -2.47
C TRP A 606 -13.20 25.69 -3.49
N LYS A 607 -12.55 26.73 -2.97
CA LYS A 607 -11.75 27.65 -3.79
C LYS A 607 -10.35 27.10 -4.13
N ASP A 608 -9.79 26.27 -3.24
CA ASP A 608 -8.45 25.71 -3.33
C ASP A 608 -8.32 24.41 -2.51
N SER A 609 -7.20 23.73 -2.62
CA SER A 609 -6.89 22.49 -1.88
C SER A 609 -6.87 22.70 -0.36
N ASN A 610 -6.46 23.90 0.12
CA ASN A 610 -6.49 24.22 1.54
C ASN A 610 -7.94 24.21 2.09
N ALA A 611 -8.89 24.78 1.34
CA ALA A 611 -10.30 24.77 1.75
C ALA A 611 -10.85 23.33 1.88
N VAL A 612 -10.44 22.45 0.96
CA VAL A 612 -10.77 21.01 1.03
C VAL A 612 -10.19 20.37 2.30
N LEU A 613 -8.91 20.62 2.58
CA LEU A 613 -8.23 20.06 3.76
C LEU A 613 -8.83 20.59 5.05
N GLU A 614 -9.12 21.88 5.13
CA GLU A 614 -9.73 22.50 6.30
C GLU A 614 -11.12 21.92 6.62
N GLU A 615 -11.96 21.74 5.61
CA GLU A 615 -13.23 21.05 5.79
C GLU A 615 -13.03 19.60 6.24
N GLY A 616 -12.08 18.92 5.62
CA GLY A 616 -11.75 17.52 5.88
C GLY A 616 -11.14 17.27 7.26
N ALA A 617 -10.43 18.24 7.83
CA ALA A 617 -9.65 18.08 9.06
C ALA A 617 -10.48 17.54 10.26
N ARG A 618 -11.77 17.92 10.39
CA ARG A 618 -12.66 17.38 11.43
C ARG A 618 -12.83 15.88 11.39
N PHE A 619 -12.69 15.26 10.21
CA PHE A 619 -12.81 13.82 10.01
C PHE A 619 -11.51 13.07 10.33
N SER A 620 -10.39 13.77 10.55
CA SER A 620 -9.18 13.20 11.10
C SER A 620 -9.29 12.89 12.60
N ARG A 621 -10.23 13.54 13.31
CA ARG A 621 -10.38 13.43 14.77
C ARG A 621 -10.57 11.98 15.21
N GLY A 622 -9.71 11.57 16.12
CA GLY A 622 -9.70 10.24 16.70
C GLY A 622 -9.11 9.17 15.80
N SER A 623 -8.54 9.54 14.64
CA SER A 623 -7.72 8.64 13.84
C SER A 623 -6.27 8.68 14.32
N ARG A 624 -5.49 7.69 13.88
CA ARG A 624 -4.04 7.63 14.18
C ARG A 624 -3.23 8.81 13.62
N LYS A 625 -3.75 9.54 12.69
CA LYS A 625 -3.16 10.73 12.07
C LYS A 625 -4.05 11.95 12.28
N ASP A 626 -4.60 12.07 13.49
CA ASP A 626 -5.40 13.22 13.88
C ASP A 626 -4.54 14.48 13.92
N PHE A 627 -4.83 15.41 13.01
CA PHE A 627 -4.18 16.72 12.91
C PHE A 627 -5.15 17.88 13.15
N PHE A 628 -6.31 17.60 13.72
CA PHE A 628 -7.33 18.63 13.92
C PHE A 628 -6.84 19.78 14.79
N MET A 629 -5.97 19.52 15.77
CA MET A 629 -5.41 20.57 16.62
C MET A 629 -4.45 21.49 15.87
N VAL A 630 -3.82 21.03 14.79
CA VAL A 630 -3.03 21.89 13.89
C VAL A 630 -3.94 22.92 13.21
N LYS A 631 -5.16 22.53 12.78
CA LYS A 631 -6.15 23.47 12.24
C LYS A 631 -6.58 24.50 13.28
N VAL A 632 -6.75 24.08 14.53
CA VAL A 632 -7.11 25.02 15.63
C VAL A 632 -5.99 26.02 15.86
N ALA A 633 -4.74 25.57 15.87
CA ALA A 633 -3.56 26.47 15.98
C ALA A 633 -3.48 27.44 14.80
N ALA A 634 -3.59 26.92 13.55
CA ALA A 634 -3.59 27.75 12.35
C ALA A 634 -4.61 28.89 12.43
N LYS A 635 -5.85 28.57 12.81
CA LYS A 635 -6.92 29.58 12.96
C LYS A 635 -6.59 30.64 14.00
N ARG A 636 -5.98 30.26 15.13
CA ARG A 636 -5.56 31.20 16.18
C ARG A 636 -4.48 32.15 15.71
N GLU A 637 -3.60 31.68 14.83
CA GLU A 637 -2.47 32.44 14.29
C GLU A 637 -2.81 33.19 12.98
N GLY A 638 -4.07 33.16 12.52
CA GLY A 638 -4.47 33.80 11.26
C GLY A 638 -3.88 33.15 10.01
N LYS A 639 -3.42 31.90 10.08
CA LYS A 639 -2.81 31.14 9.00
C LYS A 639 -3.79 30.14 8.38
N THR A 640 -3.53 29.75 7.14
CA THR A 640 -4.18 28.60 6.53
C THR A 640 -3.63 27.31 7.16
N LEU A 641 -4.35 26.20 7.02
CA LEU A 641 -3.90 24.91 7.52
C LEU A 641 -2.65 24.43 6.80
N HIS A 642 -2.54 24.63 5.48
CA HIS A 642 -1.34 24.33 4.71
C HIS A 642 -0.13 25.15 5.18
N GLN A 643 -0.29 26.45 5.43
CA GLN A 643 0.78 27.29 5.96
C GLN A 643 1.26 26.79 7.33
N LYS A 644 0.33 26.46 8.23
CA LYS A 644 0.70 25.93 9.55
C LYS A 644 1.40 24.57 9.48
N LEU A 645 0.96 23.67 8.59
CA LEU A 645 1.61 22.38 8.39
C LEU A 645 3.01 22.55 7.76
N ALA A 646 3.21 23.53 6.90
CA ALA A 646 4.50 23.81 6.27
C ALA A 646 5.59 24.26 7.27
N GLU A 647 5.20 24.86 8.40
CA GLU A 647 6.14 25.25 9.47
C GLU A 647 6.89 24.06 10.09
N PHE A 648 6.33 22.86 9.99
CA PHE A 648 7.01 21.65 10.46
C PHE A 648 8.02 21.09 9.46
N GLY A 649 8.27 21.80 8.35
CA GLY A 649 9.25 21.45 7.33
C GLY A 649 9.02 20.07 6.71
N THR A 650 10.10 19.47 6.24
CA THR A 650 10.08 18.17 5.56
C THR A 650 9.85 17.00 6.52
N ASP A 651 10.10 17.15 7.81
CA ASP A 651 9.80 16.14 8.82
C ASP A 651 8.30 16.02 9.13
N GLY A 652 7.53 17.11 8.97
CA GLY A 652 6.12 17.16 9.32
C GLY A 652 5.85 16.98 10.81
N ILE A 653 4.59 16.80 11.19
CA ILE A 653 4.16 16.63 12.57
C ILE A 653 3.53 15.25 12.80
N GLN A 654 3.96 14.54 13.87
CA GLN A 654 3.53 13.16 14.13
C GLN A 654 2.18 13.09 14.86
N GLY A 655 1.19 12.54 14.18
CA GLY A 655 -0.16 12.36 14.72
C GLY A 655 -0.32 11.13 15.65
N PRO A 656 -1.37 11.12 16.50
CA PRO A 656 -2.32 12.20 16.81
C PRO A 656 -1.64 13.42 17.46
N VAL A 657 -1.98 14.60 16.97
CA VAL A 657 -1.45 15.85 17.50
C VAL A 657 -2.32 16.32 18.66
N LEU A 658 -1.71 16.53 19.81
CA LEU A 658 -2.36 17.10 20.99
C LEU A 658 -2.12 18.61 21.05
N MET A 659 -3.01 19.32 21.72
CA MET A 659 -2.80 20.72 22.07
C MET A 659 -2.78 20.83 23.60
N ARG A 660 -1.70 21.36 24.15
CA ARG A 660 -1.56 21.62 25.57
C ARG A 660 -2.46 22.78 26.00
N ALA A 661 -2.64 22.96 27.30
CA ALA A 661 -3.44 24.04 27.85
C ALA A 661 -2.92 25.45 27.46
N ASP A 662 -1.61 25.59 27.31
CA ASP A 662 -0.94 26.82 26.83
C ASP A 662 -1.09 27.07 25.32
N GLY A 663 -1.68 26.14 24.57
CA GLY A 663 -1.88 26.21 23.12
C GLY A 663 -0.77 25.60 22.28
N THR A 664 0.30 25.10 22.87
CA THR A 664 1.39 24.45 22.14
C THR A 664 0.94 23.08 21.60
N LEU A 665 1.49 22.68 20.43
CA LEU A 665 1.20 21.41 19.82
C LEU A 665 2.20 20.34 20.30
N GLU A 666 1.69 19.16 20.61
CA GLU A 666 2.50 18.01 21.03
C GLU A 666 2.26 16.81 20.12
N GLU A 667 3.36 16.25 19.64
CA GLU A 667 3.38 15.04 18.78
C GLU A 667 3.11 13.76 19.60
N THR A 668 2.63 12.74 18.91
CA THR A 668 2.51 11.40 19.48
C THR A 668 3.49 10.43 18.82
N LYS A 669 4.62 10.22 19.48
CA LYS A 669 5.69 9.34 19.03
C LYS A 669 5.23 7.89 18.86
N ARG A 670 4.48 7.34 19.83
CA ARG A 670 4.01 5.95 19.84
C ARG A 670 2.55 5.90 20.28
N LEU A 671 1.75 5.06 19.61
CA LEU A 671 0.42 4.71 20.10
C LEU A 671 0.50 3.56 21.09
N HIS A 672 -0.48 3.48 21.99
CA HIS A 672 -0.52 2.48 23.06
C HIS A 672 0.66 2.60 24.03
N ASP A 673 1.29 3.76 24.12
CA ASP A 673 2.46 3.96 24.99
C ASP A 673 2.06 3.89 26.47
N THR A 674 2.24 2.71 27.03
CA THR A 674 1.79 2.38 28.42
C THR A 674 2.57 3.12 29.49
N ALA A 675 3.71 3.73 29.14
CA ALA A 675 4.54 4.53 30.05
C ALA A 675 4.32 6.04 29.91
N ARG A 676 3.61 6.49 28.86
CA ARG A 676 3.41 7.91 28.57
C ARG A 676 2.49 8.56 29.60
N LYS A 677 2.93 9.68 30.14
CA LYS A 677 2.05 10.64 30.84
C LYS A 677 1.47 11.59 29.81
N LEU A 678 0.14 11.71 29.77
CA LEU A 678 -0.53 12.63 28.85
C LEU A 678 -0.36 14.06 29.34
N PRO A 679 -0.15 15.04 28.45
CA PRO A 679 -0.10 16.44 28.82
C PRO A 679 -1.46 16.91 29.31
N ASP A 680 -1.48 17.96 30.15
CA ASP A 680 -2.71 18.72 30.41
C ASP A 680 -3.14 19.42 29.13
N THR A 681 -4.31 19.06 28.63
CA THR A 681 -4.89 19.60 27.40
C THR A 681 -5.94 20.69 27.67
N GLY A 682 -6.24 20.98 28.91
CA GLY A 682 -7.30 21.91 29.27
C GLY A 682 -8.69 21.55 28.76
N PRO A 683 -9.73 22.35 29.00
CA PRO A 683 -11.09 22.04 28.55
C PRO A 683 -11.24 22.00 27.01
N SER A 684 -10.51 22.84 26.29
CA SER A 684 -10.57 22.97 24.83
C SER A 684 -9.76 21.90 24.09
N GLY A 685 -8.77 21.31 24.76
CA GLY A 685 -7.89 20.29 24.24
C GLY A 685 -8.34 18.86 24.50
N ALA A 686 -9.55 18.69 25.06
CA ALA A 686 -10.10 17.37 25.37
C ALA A 686 -10.01 16.41 24.18
N ASN A 687 -8.98 15.61 24.18
CA ASN A 687 -8.76 14.56 23.20
C ASN A 687 -9.65 13.38 23.60
N ARG A 688 -10.71 13.11 22.86
CA ARG A 688 -11.64 11.99 23.09
C ARG A 688 -10.95 10.62 23.11
N PHE A 689 -9.64 10.58 22.79
CA PHE A 689 -8.87 9.36 22.54
C PHE A 689 -7.66 9.21 23.45
N ASN A 690 -7.53 10.00 24.50
CA ASN A 690 -6.39 9.95 25.42
C ASN A 690 -6.09 8.52 25.92
N LYS A 691 -7.12 7.71 26.21
CA LYS A 691 -6.92 6.31 26.61
C LYS A 691 -6.23 5.47 25.54
N LYS A 692 -6.50 5.69 24.24
CA LYS A 692 -5.89 4.92 23.14
C LYS A 692 -4.43 5.27 22.89
N LEU A 693 -3.97 6.41 23.37
CA LEU A 693 -2.56 6.81 23.29
C LEU A 693 -1.71 6.02 24.30
N THR A 694 -2.31 5.62 25.43
CA THR A 694 -1.64 4.96 26.54
C THR A 694 -2.14 3.53 26.82
N HIS A 695 -3.25 3.12 26.19
CA HIS A 695 -3.90 1.83 26.35
C HIS A 695 -4.22 1.20 24.99
N PHE A 696 -4.54 -0.09 24.99
CA PHE A 696 -4.94 -0.81 23.77
C PHE A 696 -6.42 -0.52 23.40
N ASN A 697 -6.79 -0.85 22.17
CA ASN A 697 -8.09 -0.46 21.57
C ASN A 697 -9.25 -1.39 21.95
N SER A 698 -9.36 -1.80 23.20
CA SER A 698 -10.51 -2.52 23.72
C SER A 698 -11.31 -1.65 24.72
N GLN A 699 -12.43 -2.11 25.19
CA GLN A 699 -13.22 -1.41 26.20
C GLN A 699 -12.46 -1.30 27.54
N THR A 700 -11.72 -2.33 27.90
CA THR A 700 -10.88 -2.37 29.11
C THR A 700 -9.55 -1.65 28.94
N GLY A 701 -9.14 -1.34 27.71
CA GLY A 701 -7.81 -0.84 27.40
C GLY A 701 -6.71 -1.91 27.38
N LYS A 702 -7.06 -3.19 27.47
CA LYS A 702 -6.15 -4.35 27.43
C LYS A 702 -6.25 -5.07 26.09
N CYS A 703 -5.30 -5.98 25.81
CA CYS A 703 -5.29 -6.82 24.62
C CYS A 703 -6.21 -8.04 24.76
N ASN A 704 -6.73 -8.51 23.63
CA ASN A 704 -7.30 -9.85 23.49
C ASN A 704 -6.27 -10.77 22.86
N ILE A 705 -6.03 -11.92 23.43
CA ILE A 705 -5.27 -12.99 22.78
C ILE A 705 -6.23 -13.92 22.01
N GLN A 706 -5.84 -14.35 20.80
CA GLN A 706 -6.73 -15.05 19.87
C GLN A 706 -6.16 -16.42 19.51
N LYS A 707 -7.05 -17.38 19.32
CA LYS A 707 -6.74 -18.66 18.65
C LYS A 707 -6.62 -18.40 17.15
N SER A 708 -5.76 -19.15 16.47
CA SER A 708 -5.54 -19.10 15.03
C SER A 708 -5.46 -20.51 14.45
N PRO A 709 -6.62 -21.23 14.33
CA PRO A 709 -6.64 -22.61 13.90
C PRO A 709 -6.17 -22.77 12.45
N TRP A 710 -5.22 -23.66 12.22
CA TRP A 710 -4.74 -24.03 10.88
C TRP A 710 -5.84 -24.67 10.03
N SER A 711 -6.71 -25.46 10.66
CA SER A 711 -7.80 -26.18 10.01
C SER A 711 -8.76 -25.30 9.18
N LEU A 712 -8.81 -24.00 9.45
CA LEU A 712 -9.64 -23.06 8.68
C LEU A 712 -9.02 -22.64 7.34
N PHE A 713 -7.75 -22.96 7.12
CA PHE A 713 -7.04 -22.59 5.91
C PHE A 713 -6.36 -23.79 5.21
N SER A 714 -6.18 -24.87 5.94
CA SER A 714 -5.43 -26.04 5.47
C SER A 714 -5.99 -26.65 4.19
N ASP A 715 -7.32 -26.69 4.01
CA ASP A 715 -7.94 -27.24 2.80
C ASP A 715 -7.60 -26.43 1.54
N TYR A 716 -7.59 -25.11 1.65
CA TYR A 716 -7.16 -24.22 0.56
C TYR A 716 -5.67 -24.36 0.27
N TRP A 717 -4.83 -24.40 1.32
CA TRP A 717 -3.39 -24.57 1.16
C TRP A 717 -3.04 -25.92 0.53
N GLU A 718 -3.66 -27.03 0.99
CA GLU A 718 -3.46 -28.36 0.44
C GLU A 718 -3.88 -28.44 -1.03
N TRP A 719 -5.00 -27.82 -1.38
CA TRP A 719 -5.45 -27.77 -2.77
C TRP A 719 -4.48 -26.98 -3.65
N MET A 720 -3.90 -25.88 -3.13
CA MET A 720 -2.93 -25.03 -3.82
C MET A 720 -1.54 -25.64 -3.90
N ARG A 721 -1.21 -26.66 -3.10
CA ARG A 721 0.14 -27.26 -3.15
C ARG A 721 0.54 -27.61 -4.57
N PRO A 722 1.82 -27.35 -4.96
CA PRO A 722 2.36 -27.75 -6.26
C PRO A 722 2.17 -29.24 -6.53
N LYS A 723 1.74 -29.58 -7.73
CA LYS A 723 1.51 -30.96 -8.22
C LYS A 723 2.42 -31.25 -9.39
N GLY A 724 3.12 -32.37 -9.35
CA GLY A 724 4.06 -32.75 -10.40
C GLY A 724 5.20 -31.74 -10.55
N ASP A 725 5.29 -31.08 -11.69
CA ASP A 725 6.32 -30.10 -12.04
C ASP A 725 5.91 -28.64 -11.73
N GLU A 726 4.80 -28.42 -11.01
CA GLU A 726 4.41 -27.09 -10.57
C GLU A 726 5.35 -26.55 -9.48
N LEU A 727 5.47 -25.21 -9.44
CA LEU A 727 6.14 -24.46 -8.39
C LEU A 727 5.13 -23.56 -7.69
N TRP A 728 5.38 -23.19 -6.45
CA TRP A 728 4.73 -22.03 -5.83
C TRP A 728 5.10 -20.78 -6.62
N CYS A 729 4.10 -20.00 -7.04
CA CYS A 729 4.29 -18.74 -7.71
C CYS A 729 3.96 -17.60 -6.73
N THR A 730 4.95 -16.81 -6.38
CA THR A 730 4.76 -15.64 -5.53
C THR A 730 5.36 -14.41 -6.16
N SER A 731 4.99 -13.24 -5.66
CA SER A 731 5.41 -11.98 -6.26
C SER A 731 5.74 -10.93 -5.21
N GLY A 732 6.57 -9.97 -5.58
CA GLY A 732 6.94 -8.89 -4.68
C GLY A 732 7.45 -7.64 -5.40
N ARG A 733 8.17 -6.81 -4.67
CA ARG A 733 8.74 -5.55 -5.12
C ARG A 733 10.24 -5.66 -5.28
N ILE A 734 10.79 -4.71 -6.00
CA ILE A 734 12.23 -4.45 -6.08
C ILE A 734 12.52 -2.99 -5.72
N ASN A 735 13.80 -2.72 -5.42
CA ASN A 735 14.22 -1.41 -4.94
C ASN A 735 14.02 -0.30 -5.98
N GLU A 736 14.25 -0.58 -7.25
CA GLU A 736 14.23 0.43 -8.31
C GLU A 736 12.82 0.83 -8.75
N ARG A 737 11.80 -0.02 -8.53
CA ARG A 737 10.44 0.19 -9.04
C ARG A 737 9.42 0.42 -7.93
N TRP A 738 8.48 1.33 -8.19
CA TRP A 738 7.40 1.62 -7.27
C TRP A 738 6.06 1.06 -7.76
N GLN A 739 5.39 0.29 -6.90
CA GLN A 739 4.05 -0.26 -7.14
C GLN A 739 3.94 -0.98 -8.51
N SER A 740 3.03 -0.52 -9.38
CA SER A 740 2.79 -1.05 -10.71
C SER A 740 3.87 -0.64 -11.73
N GLY A 741 4.83 0.19 -11.33
CA GLY A 741 5.85 0.71 -12.23
C GLY A 741 5.30 1.64 -13.33
N PHE A 742 4.04 2.07 -13.25
CA PHE A 742 3.39 2.89 -14.28
C PHE A 742 4.13 4.22 -14.52
N ASP A 743 4.68 4.80 -13.45
CA ASP A 743 5.47 6.03 -13.48
C ASP A 743 6.97 5.74 -13.75
N ASP A 744 7.52 4.72 -13.12
CA ASP A 744 8.94 4.37 -13.20
C ASP A 744 9.37 3.94 -14.62
N ARG A 745 8.47 3.36 -15.40
CA ARG A 745 8.74 2.94 -16.79
C ARG A 745 9.04 4.09 -17.74
N ARG A 746 8.73 5.31 -17.36
CA ARG A 746 9.08 6.51 -18.11
C ARG A 746 10.51 6.96 -17.85
N ARG A 747 11.25 6.19 -17.05
CA ARG A 747 12.66 6.46 -16.71
C ARG A 747 13.56 5.52 -17.50
N PRO A 748 14.42 6.05 -18.39
CA PRO A 748 15.25 5.23 -19.27
C PRO A 748 16.05 4.18 -18.51
N TYR A 749 16.68 4.54 -17.38
CA TYR A 749 17.51 3.62 -16.61
C TYR A 749 16.71 2.43 -16.01
N ILE A 750 15.44 2.63 -15.67
CA ILE A 750 14.57 1.53 -15.20
C ILE A 750 14.25 0.59 -16.37
N VAL A 751 13.93 1.13 -17.54
CA VAL A 751 13.63 0.32 -18.74
C VAL A 751 14.87 -0.43 -19.20
N GLN A 752 16.05 0.20 -19.16
CA GLN A 752 17.31 -0.45 -19.50
C GLN A 752 17.66 -1.59 -18.56
N ARG A 753 17.44 -1.37 -17.25
CA ARG A 753 17.76 -2.38 -16.23
C ARG A 753 16.74 -3.52 -16.20
N TRP A 754 15.47 -3.23 -16.44
CA TRP A 754 14.33 -4.13 -16.35
C TRP A 754 13.45 -4.04 -17.60
N PRO A 755 13.96 -4.38 -18.78
CA PRO A 755 13.21 -4.24 -20.03
C PRO A 755 12.01 -5.19 -20.10
N GLU A 756 12.12 -6.36 -19.44
CA GLU A 756 11.11 -7.41 -19.38
C GLU A 756 10.79 -7.80 -17.94
N ASN A 757 9.69 -8.53 -17.75
CA ASN A 757 9.46 -9.22 -16.49
C ASN A 757 10.46 -10.38 -16.34
N TRP A 758 10.75 -10.77 -15.11
CA TRP A 758 11.63 -11.89 -14.82
C TRP A 758 11.01 -12.84 -13.82
N VAL A 759 11.52 -14.05 -13.79
CA VAL A 759 11.21 -15.05 -12.77
C VAL A 759 12.49 -15.58 -12.15
N GLU A 760 12.60 -15.49 -10.83
CA GLU A 760 13.69 -16.13 -10.09
C GLU A 760 13.37 -17.60 -9.89
N LEU A 761 14.32 -18.47 -10.24
CA LEU A 761 14.24 -19.93 -10.10
C LEU A 761 15.47 -20.44 -9.37
N HIS A 762 15.25 -21.38 -8.43
CA HIS A 762 16.37 -22.08 -7.81
C HIS A 762 17.16 -22.88 -8.87
N PRO A 763 18.50 -23.03 -8.77
CA PRO A 763 19.31 -23.78 -9.74
C PRO A 763 18.81 -25.21 -9.98
N ASP A 764 18.37 -25.92 -8.96
CA ASP A 764 17.81 -27.28 -9.09
C ASP A 764 16.51 -27.28 -9.88
N ASP A 765 15.62 -26.31 -9.62
CA ASP A 765 14.35 -26.16 -10.33
C ASP A 765 14.57 -25.80 -11.80
N ALA A 766 15.53 -24.92 -12.08
CA ALA A 766 15.91 -24.53 -13.45
C ALA A 766 16.54 -25.71 -14.22
N LYS A 767 17.48 -26.41 -13.60
CA LYS A 767 18.15 -27.59 -14.18
C LYS A 767 17.16 -28.69 -14.54
N ALA A 768 16.22 -29.00 -13.64
CA ALA A 768 15.19 -30.01 -13.86
C ALA A 768 14.28 -29.71 -15.08
N ARG A 769 14.24 -28.44 -15.53
CA ARG A 769 13.41 -27.94 -16.64
C ARG A 769 14.24 -27.54 -17.88
N GLY A 770 15.57 -27.79 -17.88
CA GLY A 770 16.46 -27.36 -18.97
C GLY A 770 16.49 -25.83 -19.17
N ILE A 771 16.34 -25.04 -18.10
CA ILE A 771 16.32 -23.59 -18.14
C ILE A 771 17.67 -23.05 -17.67
N GLU A 772 18.22 -22.13 -18.45
CA GLU A 772 19.43 -21.38 -18.12
C GLU A 772 19.11 -19.92 -17.77
N ASN A 773 20.04 -19.26 -17.11
CA ASN A 773 19.94 -17.84 -16.83
C ASN A 773 19.82 -17.02 -18.12
N GLY A 774 18.84 -16.13 -18.20
CA GLY A 774 18.57 -15.31 -19.37
C GLY A 774 17.69 -15.95 -20.44
N ASP A 775 17.21 -17.17 -20.25
CA ASP A 775 16.24 -17.77 -21.17
C ASP A 775 14.88 -17.08 -21.07
N TYR A 776 14.15 -16.98 -22.18
CA TYR A 776 12.73 -16.70 -22.15
C TYR A 776 11.98 -17.94 -21.66
N VAL A 777 11.11 -17.71 -20.69
CA VAL A 777 10.25 -18.74 -20.11
C VAL A 777 8.79 -18.30 -20.11
N MET A 778 7.91 -19.26 -20.20
CA MET A 778 6.50 -19.09 -19.88
C MET A 778 6.23 -19.64 -18.50
N VAL A 779 5.69 -18.80 -17.60
CA VAL A 779 5.13 -19.22 -16.33
C VAL A 779 3.62 -19.31 -16.50
N TYR A 780 3.05 -20.50 -16.32
CA TYR A 780 1.63 -20.72 -16.60
C TYR A 780 0.96 -21.62 -15.57
N SER A 781 -0.31 -21.40 -15.37
CA SER A 781 -1.18 -22.22 -14.53
C SER A 781 -2.46 -22.57 -15.26
N GLU A 782 -2.90 -23.81 -15.13
CA GLU A 782 -4.20 -24.26 -15.66
C GLU A 782 -5.30 -24.29 -14.59
N ARG A 783 -4.95 -23.94 -13.36
CA ARG A 783 -5.85 -24.05 -12.20
C ARG A 783 -5.77 -22.84 -11.27
N VAL A 784 -5.92 -21.63 -11.82
CA VAL A 784 -6.05 -20.42 -11.01
C VAL A 784 -7.48 -20.35 -10.48
N PRO A 785 -7.72 -20.51 -9.17
CA PRO A 785 -9.07 -20.48 -8.63
C PRO A 785 -9.57 -19.04 -8.50
N ALA A 786 -10.81 -18.80 -8.88
CA ALA A 786 -11.44 -17.49 -8.76
C ALA A 786 -12.89 -17.61 -8.28
N MET A 787 -13.30 -16.72 -7.38
CA MET A 787 -14.71 -16.58 -7.03
C MET A 787 -15.51 -16.20 -8.28
N LYS A 788 -16.51 -17.02 -8.59
CA LYS A 788 -17.35 -16.89 -9.78
C LYS A 788 -18.39 -15.77 -9.66
N ASP A 789 -18.87 -15.56 -8.45
CA ASP A 789 -19.89 -14.59 -8.13
C ASP A 789 -19.67 -13.94 -6.75
N THR A 790 -20.59 -13.08 -6.36
CA THR A 790 -20.67 -12.68 -4.96
C THR A 790 -21.10 -13.90 -4.15
N ILE A 791 -20.54 -14.07 -2.97
CA ILE A 791 -20.94 -15.16 -2.02
C ILE A 791 -22.34 -14.96 -1.44
N LEU A 792 -23.28 -14.53 -2.26
CA LEU A 792 -24.70 -14.40 -1.91
C LEU A 792 -25.32 -15.79 -1.76
N GLY A 793 -26.00 -15.99 -0.64
CA GLY A 793 -26.65 -17.27 -0.36
C GLY A 793 -25.74 -18.37 0.17
N VAL A 794 -24.43 -18.10 0.34
CA VAL A 794 -23.51 -19.04 0.97
C VAL A 794 -23.65 -18.96 2.48
N GLU A 795 -23.96 -20.11 3.09
CA GLU A 795 -24.05 -20.21 4.55
C GLU A 795 -22.65 -20.22 5.20
N PRO A 796 -22.50 -19.76 6.45
CA PRO A 796 -21.20 -19.69 7.10
C PRO A 796 -20.47 -21.04 7.19
N LYS A 797 -21.20 -22.14 7.33
CA LYS A 797 -20.65 -23.49 7.35
C LYS A 797 -20.01 -23.93 6.03
N ASP A 798 -20.43 -23.30 4.92
CA ASP A 798 -20.03 -23.63 3.56
C ASP A 798 -18.90 -22.73 3.03
N PHE A 799 -18.25 -21.98 3.90
CA PHE A 799 -17.16 -21.07 3.51
C PHE A 799 -15.77 -21.71 3.43
N SER A 800 -15.63 -23.01 3.73
CA SER A 800 -14.37 -23.68 3.44
C SER A 800 -14.12 -23.71 1.93
N PHE A 801 -12.86 -23.74 1.53
CA PHE A 801 -12.53 -23.73 0.10
C PHE A 801 -13.13 -24.95 -0.61
N SER A 802 -13.09 -26.11 0.02
CA SER A 802 -13.66 -27.35 -0.51
C SER A 802 -15.18 -27.24 -0.73
N GLU A 803 -15.91 -26.65 0.21
CA GLU A 803 -17.36 -26.45 0.07
C GLU A 803 -17.68 -25.41 -1.00
N LEU A 804 -16.91 -24.32 -1.10
CA LEU A 804 -17.06 -23.31 -2.17
C LEU A 804 -16.83 -23.94 -3.56
N MET A 805 -15.84 -24.82 -3.69
CA MET A 805 -15.61 -25.58 -4.94
C MET A 805 -16.77 -26.51 -5.26
N LYS A 806 -17.20 -27.33 -4.29
CA LYS A 806 -18.29 -28.29 -4.42
C LYS A 806 -19.61 -27.63 -4.83
N ASN A 807 -19.89 -26.46 -4.27
CA ASN A 807 -21.11 -25.72 -4.52
C ASN A 807 -21.03 -24.81 -5.77
N GLY A 808 -19.94 -24.87 -6.54
CA GLY A 808 -19.78 -24.15 -7.80
C GLY A 808 -19.54 -22.65 -7.66
N HIS A 809 -19.13 -22.16 -6.49
CA HIS A 809 -18.79 -20.74 -6.26
C HIS A 809 -17.38 -20.37 -6.73
N ILE A 810 -16.55 -21.35 -7.04
CA ILE A 810 -15.21 -21.17 -7.58
C ILE A 810 -15.11 -21.77 -8.95
N GLU A 811 -14.59 -21.00 -9.90
CA GLU A 811 -14.20 -21.48 -11.22
C GLU A 811 -12.67 -21.54 -11.33
N LEU A 812 -12.17 -22.38 -12.21
CA LEU A 812 -10.76 -22.47 -12.54
C LEU A 812 -10.51 -21.77 -13.85
N SER A 813 -9.50 -20.94 -13.89
CA SER A 813 -9.06 -20.26 -15.10
C SER A 813 -7.61 -20.60 -15.42
N LYS A 814 -7.24 -20.40 -16.72
CA LYS A 814 -5.86 -20.50 -17.16
C LYS A 814 -5.21 -19.12 -17.14
N ALA A 815 -3.96 -19.09 -16.77
CA ALA A 815 -3.14 -17.88 -16.84
C ALA A 815 -1.74 -18.20 -17.33
N ALA A 816 -1.15 -17.29 -18.10
CA ALA A 816 0.23 -17.39 -18.51
C ALA A 816 0.86 -16.01 -18.58
N ILE A 817 2.12 -15.92 -18.21
CA ILE A 817 2.97 -14.75 -18.40
C ILE A 817 4.30 -15.19 -19.00
N THR A 818 4.93 -14.31 -19.77
CA THR A 818 6.31 -14.50 -20.23
C THR A 818 7.26 -13.71 -19.33
N ALA A 819 8.44 -14.26 -19.11
CA ALA A 819 9.44 -13.65 -18.26
C ALA A 819 10.85 -14.11 -18.69
N VAL A 820 11.86 -13.38 -18.25
CA VAL A 820 13.25 -13.81 -18.38
C VAL A 820 13.66 -14.58 -17.13
N ALA A 821 14.24 -15.76 -17.31
CA ALA A 821 14.68 -16.59 -16.20
C ALA A 821 15.93 -16.00 -15.52
N MET A 822 15.85 -15.86 -14.20
CA MET A 822 16.96 -15.53 -13.31
C MET A 822 17.22 -16.73 -12.42
N VAL A 823 18.27 -17.48 -12.74
CA VAL A 823 18.66 -18.66 -11.96
C VAL A 823 19.50 -18.20 -10.77
N THR A 824 19.00 -18.43 -9.54
CA THR A 824 19.65 -17.94 -8.33
C THR A 824 19.36 -18.84 -7.13
N PRO A 825 20.36 -19.13 -6.26
CA PRO A 825 20.13 -19.83 -4.99
C PRO A 825 19.44 -18.96 -3.93
N ALA A 826 19.17 -17.69 -4.24
CA ALA A 826 18.51 -16.77 -3.32
C ALA A 826 17.01 -17.05 -3.14
N ILE A 827 16.40 -17.86 -4.00
CA ILE A 827 15.01 -18.31 -3.85
C ILE A 827 14.96 -19.73 -3.26
N LYS A 828 13.99 -20.00 -2.41
CA LYS A 828 13.74 -21.34 -1.87
C LYS A 828 13.44 -22.34 -3.01
N PRO A 829 14.02 -23.56 -3.02
CA PRO A 829 13.62 -24.61 -3.97
C PRO A 829 12.10 -24.85 -3.94
N GLY A 830 11.51 -25.07 -5.11
CA GLY A 830 10.06 -25.24 -5.27
C GLY A 830 9.25 -23.92 -5.31
N VAL A 831 9.93 -22.77 -5.34
CA VAL A 831 9.29 -21.43 -5.39
C VAL A 831 9.81 -20.66 -6.59
N ALA A 832 8.90 -20.07 -7.35
CA ALA A 832 9.17 -19.08 -8.41
C ALA A 832 8.75 -17.69 -7.91
N TYR A 833 9.66 -16.70 -7.98
CA TYR A 833 9.40 -15.34 -7.58
C TYR A 833 9.45 -14.40 -8.78
N MET A 834 8.48 -13.48 -8.87
CA MET A 834 8.35 -12.53 -9.98
C MET A 834 8.13 -11.12 -9.46
N ASP A 835 8.51 -10.11 -10.26
CA ASP A 835 8.02 -8.76 -9.99
C ASP A 835 6.49 -8.74 -10.17
N PHE A 836 5.79 -8.21 -9.18
CA PHE A 836 4.35 -8.40 -9.07
C PHE A 836 3.57 -7.76 -10.22
N LEU A 837 4.09 -6.70 -10.82
CA LEU A 837 3.39 -6.01 -11.88
C LEU A 837 4.33 -5.43 -12.95
N HIS A 838 4.57 -6.22 -13.96
CA HIS A 838 4.99 -5.72 -15.25
C HIS A 838 3.73 -5.44 -16.10
N THR A 839 3.63 -4.31 -16.80
CA THR A 839 2.38 -3.84 -17.43
C THR A 839 1.75 -4.86 -18.37
N SER A 840 2.57 -5.55 -19.17
CA SER A 840 2.09 -6.56 -20.11
C SER A 840 2.03 -7.98 -19.51
N GLN A 841 2.73 -8.23 -18.40
CA GLN A 841 2.92 -9.54 -17.81
C GLN A 841 2.69 -9.51 -16.29
N PRO A 842 1.44 -9.29 -15.82
CA PRO A 842 1.18 -9.16 -14.39
C PRO A 842 1.27 -10.52 -13.68
N ALA A 843 2.23 -10.68 -12.78
CA ALA A 843 2.37 -11.91 -11.98
C ALA A 843 1.13 -12.25 -11.16
N ASN A 844 0.31 -11.24 -10.80
CA ASN A 844 -0.95 -11.43 -10.11
C ASN A 844 -1.99 -12.23 -10.93
N ALA A 845 -1.79 -12.40 -12.24
CA ALA A 845 -2.62 -13.30 -13.05
C ALA A 845 -2.55 -14.76 -12.55
N LEU A 846 -1.43 -15.16 -11.96
CA LEU A 846 -1.20 -16.51 -11.44
C LEU A 846 -1.72 -16.69 -10.01
N ALA A 847 -2.05 -15.61 -9.30
CA ALA A 847 -2.58 -15.68 -7.94
C ALA A 847 -4.09 -15.93 -7.92
N GLY A 848 -4.55 -16.82 -7.07
CA GLY A 848 -5.97 -17.13 -6.94
C GLY A 848 -6.79 -15.94 -6.43
N ARG A 849 -7.94 -15.68 -7.05
CA ARG A 849 -8.91 -14.67 -6.60
C ARG A 849 -9.93 -15.31 -5.63
N VAL A 850 -9.39 -15.86 -4.57
CA VAL A 850 -10.17 -16.45 -3.48
C VAL A 850 -10.01 -15.58 -2.24
N VAL A 851 -11.12 -15.16 -1.66
CA VAL A 851 -11.14 -14.29 -0.50
C VAL A 851 -10.89 -15.06 0.79
N ASP A 852 -10.19 -14.44 1.71
CA ASP A 852 -10.33 -14.77 3.13
C ASP A 852 -11.77 -14.47 3.54
N TRP A 853 -12.52 -15.50 3.89
CA TRP A 853 -13.96 -15.40 4.11
C TRP A 853 -14.36 -14.55 5.32
N ILE A 854 -13.43 -14.27 6.23
CA ILE A 854 -13.64 -13.40 7.39
C ILE A 854 -13.39 -11.94 7.01
N SER A 855 -12.24 -11.65 6.42
CA SER A 855 -11.84 -10.28 6.10
C SER A 855 -12.26 -9.82 4.69
N GLY A 856 -12.52 -10.75 3.78
CA GLY A 856 -12.77 -10.45 2.37
C GLY A 856 -11.52 -10.03 1.59
N ASN A 857 -10.32 -10.19 2.16
CA ASN A 857 -9.06 -9.93 1.46
C ASN A 857 -8.67 -11.13 0.60
N TYR A 858 -8.03 -10.86 -0.53
CA TYR A 858 -7.52 -11.91 -1.42
C TYR A 858 -6.16 -12.43 -0.99
N ASN A 859 -5.85 -13.66 -1.38
CA ASN A 859 -4.58 -14.34 -1.10
C ASN A 859 -3.55 -14.08 -2.21
N TYR A 860 -3.12 -12.83 -2.37
CA TYR A 860 -2.22 -12.36 -3.45
C TYR A 860 -0.86 -13.05 -3.52
N LYS A 861 -0.41 -13.70 -2.46
CA LYS A 861 0.93 -14.28 -2.37
C LYS A 861 0.95 -15.79 -2.57
N MET A 862 -0.18 -16.34 -2.95
CA MET A 862 -0.34 -17.76 -3.23
C MET A 862 -0.83 -17.97 -4.66
N GLY A 863 0.04 -18.50 -5.47
CA GLY A 863 -0.23 -19.01 -6.80
C GLY A 863 0.55 -20.29 -7.03
N VAL A 864 0.20 -21.05 -8.05
CA VAL A 864 0.97 -22.19 -8.52
C VAL A 864 1.03 -22.19 -10.03
N GLY A 865 2.11 -22.69 -10.57
CA GLY A 865 2.30 -22.75 -12.01
C GLY A 865 3.49 -23.60 -12.40
N LYS A 866 3.55 -23.90 -13.69
CA LYS A 866 4.66 -24.56 -14.34
C LYS A 866 5.53 -23.53 -15.05
N VAL A 867 6.81 -23.84 -15.20
CA VAL A 867 7.75 -22.99 -15.93
C VAL A 867 8.36 -23.79 -17.05
N ARG A 868 8.28 -23.29 -18.27
CA ARG A 868 8.91 -23.92 -19.43
C ARG A 868 9.69 -22.91 -20.26
N LYS A 869 10.81 -23.35 -20.80
CA LYS A 869 11.58 -22.57 -21.77
C LYS A 869 10.79 -22.40 -23.07
N ILE A 870 10.80 -21.18 -23.62
CA ILE A 870 10.17 -20.83 -24.90
C ILE A 870 11.17 -20.24 -25.91
N GLY A 871 12.41 -19.99 -25.52
CA GLY A 871 13.46 -19.46 -26.34
C GLY A 871 14.59 -18.83 -25.54
N GLU A 872 15.48 -18.14 -26.24
CA GLU A 872 16.47 -17.27 -25.60
C GLU A 872 15.99 -15.83 -25.64
N SER A 873 16.22 -15.11 -24.55
CA SER A 873 15.89 -13.70 -24.49
C SER A 873 16.89 -12.86 -25.26
N PRO A 874 16.48 -11.77 -25.94
CA PRO A 874 17.42 -10.84 -26.55
C PRO A 874 18.30 -10.12 -25.52
N TYR A 875 17.98 -10.25 -24.23
CA TYR A 875 18.72 -9.70 -23.11
C TYR A 875 19.60 -10.74 -22.39
N LYS A 876 19.76 -11.94 -22.94
CA LYS A 876 20.44 -13.06 -22.25
C LYS A 876 21.80 -12.65 -21.70
N ASP A 877 22.62 -11.95 -22.48
CA ASP A 877 23.92 -11.49 -22.03
C ASP A 877 23.84 -10.34 -21.01
N SER A 878 22.90 -9.43 -21.20
CA SER A 878 22.65 -8.31 -20.27
C SER A 878 22.16 -8.81 -18.91
N PHE A 879 21.29 -9.82 -18.88
CA PHE A 879 20.80 -10.43 -17.64
C PHE A 879 21.89 -11.21 -16.89
N ARG A 880 22.83 -11.81 -17.57
CA ARG A 880 23.99 -12.45 -16.95
C ARG A 880 24.90 -11.46 -16.22
N SER A 881 25.08 -10.27 -16.77
CA SER A 881 25.86 -9.20 -16.16
C SER A 881 25.10 -8.45 -15.05
N MET A 882 23.76 -8.42 -15.10
CA MET A 882 22.88 -7.78 -14.15
C MET A 882 22.38 -8.76 -13.08
N SER A 883 23.25 -9.55 -12.48
CA SER A 883 22.86 -10.46 -11.39
C SER A 883 22.13 -9.71 -10.27
N PHE A 884 20.83 -10.00 -10.12
CA PHE A 884 19.99 -9.48 -9.02
C PHE A 884 19.91 -10.42 -7.85
N ALA A 885 20.45 -11.62 -7.98
CA ALA A 885 20.72 -12.43 -6.82
C ALA A 885 21.37 -11.53 -5.78
N PRO A 886 20.98 -11.59 -4.51
CA PRO A 886 21.77 -11.01 -3.46
C PRO A 886 23.16 -11.58 -3.67
N ARG A 887 24.04 -10.80 -4.27
CA ARG A 887 25.45 -11.15 -4.33
C ARG A 887 25.85 -11.33 -2.91
N ASP A 888 26.69 -12.28 -2.66
CA ASP A 888 27.38 -12.33 -1.40
C ASP A 888 27.89 -10.93 -1.14
N ILE A 889 27.24 -10.25 -0.22
CA ILE A 889 27.72 -8.96 0.25
C ILE A 889 28.97 -9.31 1.00
N ALA A 890 30.08 -9.32 0.26
CA ALA A 890 31.38 -9.68 0.75
C ALA A 890 31.82 -8.78 1.92
#